data_6e456a428b233c4b67fcfccfeb02c604
#
_entry.id   6e456a428b233c4b67fcfccfeb02c604
#
_cell.length_a   1.000
_cell.length_b   1.000
_cell.length_c   1.000
_cell.angle_alpha   90.00
_cell.angle_beta   90.00
_cell.angle_gamma   90.00
#
_symmetry.space_group_name_H-M   'P 1'
#
loop_
_entity.id
_entity.type
_entity.pdbx_description
1 polymer ?
#
loop_
_entity_poly.entity_id
_entity_poly.type
_entity_poly.pdbx_seq_one_letter_code
_entity_poly.pdbx_strand_id
1 'polypeptide(L)'
;MMPVTSMQNQVVGPGSGRHMAVIAGKSAAFKEKFVSLYEDIFALRSVLQTAKDQGIQGHTAIARFWDELLLLKVNEAFLSRCISQASEEQLRGNLQPVINDIFATCVRYLNDGNFIRVAHALETLAILLREIFKKRFNEQGFTILILVAGSVDNADNFFRRLIMGIVGLLTRDDVPVLVKSLGVKVYLTILTATHNVNTNPIASYLFIYNVFDALVAVSNLKLAGERSRVELDATLVLILLLLWRESSNPYAERILSPVSPILPLLHTVASLLSPLNNVTPTDFTSSLSSLSLTLSDGSVFGYIGSLFGYGATHQDTSRNVVSGTTGPETLDTEWCNTTAGLLLLYFLFYLNPMLKSAQVWPSSNFNSVQGVGGVTVPGQSATLLWMEVLRSFFSISKEIISQLATSGVSGVLRAKLCLTILRCLVEDRVASDFLSQCNSRTFVADQVSSNGLTGIPVVIQFKSLTSLIVELGANVLALKPVAPHLDPDLFYRAAILVPIVFNSLKVRGFQLSSSSMNFFALWDALLKTCEWCGDEEAFQRPGVPELAGLTLGIIEMSLGSNPEIWAAPDETERLHAMVMAHIMSLEHLVQTAAKSVVRSHIQLVNVAAVKYHYEVQIAGLGVRGQATMEQALVGVRKKGIANLKLKSVHTGPGHSYMEGMVELGLLTNLARSLLIEHRKQSSIGMPKLELEAT
;
A
#
# COMPACT_ATOMS: atom_id res chain seq x y z
N MET A 1 66.66 -25.52 -31.15
CA MET A 1 66.51 -26.27 -32.41
C MET A 1 65.27 -25.75 -33.10
N MET A 2 65.45 -24.98 -34.12
CA MET A 2 64.45 -24.66 -35.17
C MET A 2 64.39 -25.82 -36.16
N PRO A 3 63.32 -25.94 -36.98
CA PRO A 3 63.17 -25.29 -38.27
C PRO A 3 61.73 -24.78 -38.51
N VAL A 4 61.50 -23.63 -39.09
CA VAL A 4 61.53 -23.07 -40.47
C VAL A 4 60.83 -23.93 -41.53
N THR A 5 59.93 -23.25 -42.23
CA THR A 5 59.32 -23.33 -43.58
C THR A 5 57.79 -23.54 -43.50
N SER A 6 56.96 -22.91 -44.34
CA SER A 6 57.09 -22.21 -45.60
C SER A 6 55.82 -21.40 -45.93
N MET A 7 55.96 -20.32 -46.64
CA MET A 7 54.89 -19.55 -47.30
C MET A 7 54.18 -20.37 -48.39
N GLN A 8 52.85 -20.21 -48.49
CA GLN A 8 52.16 -20.34 -49.79
C GLN A 8 51.14 -19.20 -49.94
N ASN A 9 51.40 -18.37 -50.93
CA ASN A 9 50.46 -17.41 -51.51
C ASN A 9 49.30 -18.14 -52.18
N GLN A 10 48.06 -17.71 -51.91
CA GLN A 10 46.93 -17.94 -52.80
C GLN A 10 46.16 -16.66 -53.10
N VAL A 11 46.00 -16.48 -54.38
CA VAL A 11 45.44 -15.42 -55.18
C VAL A 11 44.00 -15.07 -54.76
N VAL A 12 43.73 -13.75 -54.58
CA VAL A 12 42.40 -13.17 -54.38
C VAL A 12 41.69 -13.01 -55.72
N GLY A 13 40.53 -13.61 -55.87
CA GLY A 13 39.56 -13.35 -56.94
C GLY A 13 38.58 -12.23 -56.51
N PRO A 14 38.24 -11.28 -57.40
CA PRO A 14 37.35 -10.19 -57.09
C PRO A 14 35.90 -10.56 -57.35
N GLY A 15 35.06 -10.69 -56.29
CA GLY A 15 33.62 -10.91 -56.53
C GLY A 15 32.77 -11.18 -55.29
N SER A 16 32.46 -10.21 -54.45
CA SER A 16 31.22 -10.15 -53.67
C SER A 16 30.99 -8.84 -52.89
N GLY A 17 31.67 -7.74 -53.24
CA GLY A 17 31.61 -6.47 -52.50
C GLY A 17 30.40 -5.56 -52.81
N ARG A 18 29.48 -5.93 -53.72
CA ARG A 18 28.41 -5.00 -54.14
C ARG A 18 27.04 -5.21 -53.47
N HIS A 19 26.77 -6.30 -52.78
CA HIS A 19 25.47 -6.53 -52.15
C HIS A 19 25.34 -5.98 -50.71
N MET A 20 26.43 -5.82 -49.97
CA MET A 20 26.36 -5.28 -48.59
C MET A 20 26.28 -3.73 -48.54
N ALA A 21 26.84 -3.03 -49.55
CA ALA A 21 26.80 -1.58 -49.61
C ALA A 21 25.37 -1.01 -49.90
N VAL A 22 24.54 -1.79 -50.59
CA VAL A 22 23.15 -1.36 -50.92
C VAL A 22 22.21 -1.52 -49.72
N ILE A 23 22.46 -2.47 -48.80
CA ILE A 23 21.63 -2.66 -47.60
C ILE A 23 21.98 -1.62 -46.55
N ALA A 24 23.23 -1.20 -46.41
CA ALA A 24 23.63 -0.13 -45.49
C ALA A 24 23.07 1.25 -45.90
N GLY A 25 23.01 1.53 -47.22
CA GLY A 25 22.48 2.79 -47.74
C GLY A 25 20.97 2.95 -47.59
N LYS A 26 20.17 1.89 -47.53
CA LYS A 26 18.73 1.95 -47.32
C LYS A 26 18.34 2.08 -45.84
N SER A 27 19.17 1.62 -44.89
CA SER A 27 18.93 1.76 -43.45
C SER A 27 19.08 3.20 -42.98
N ALA A 28 19.94 4.00 -43.58
CA ALA A 28 20.16 5.39 -43.19
C ALA A 28 18.98 6.35 -43.55
N ALA A 29 18.12 5.96 -44.52
CA ALA A 29 17.03 6.79 -45.01
C ALA A 29 15.79 6.80 -44.08
N PHE A 30 15.70 5.88 -43.10
CA PHE A 30 14.57 5.75 -42.18
C PHE A 30 14.91 6.04 -40.72
N LYS A 31 16.01 6.73 -40.46
CA LYS A 31 16.40 7.09 -39.10
C LYS A 31 15.47 8.17 -38.55
N GLU A 32 14.87 7.94 -37.39
CA GLU A 32 14.03 8.94 -36.74
C GLU A 32 14.83 10.24 -36.53
N LYS A 33 14.23 11.39 -36.83
CA LYS A 33 14.87 12.70 -36.66
C LYS A 33 15.35 12.92 -35.20
N PHE A 34 14.58 12.43 -34.22
CA PHE A 34 14.97 12.43 -32.81
C PHE A 34 16.31 11.73 -32.59
N VAL A 35 16.48 10.50 -33.10
CA VAL A 35 17.69 9.71 -32.93
C VAL A 35 18.89 10.43 -33.56
N SER A 36 18.71 10.98 -34.77
CA SER A 36 19.78 11.71 -35.45
C SER A 36 20.25 12.94 -34.64
N LEU A 37 19.31 13.74 -34.11
CA LEU A 37 19.65 14.93 -33.32
C LEU A 37 20.36 14.56 -31.99
N TYR A 38 19.93 13.49 -31.32
CA TYR A 38 20.62 13.05 -30.09
C TYR A 38 21.97 12.42 -30.39
N GLU A 39 22.16 11.72 -31.50
CA GLU A 39 23.50 11.25 -31.89
C GLU A 39 24.46 12.41 -32.15
N ASP A 40 23.97 13.48 -32.78
CA ASP A 40 24.79 14.70 -32.98
C ASP A 40 25.12 15.36 -31.61
N ILE A 41 24.21 15.38 -30.67
CA ILE A 41 24.43 15.85 -29.29
C ILE A 41 25.50 15.00 -28.60
N PHE A 42 25.35 13.68 -28.58
CA PHE A 42 26.26 12.76 -27.87
C PHE A 42 27.63 12.60 -28.58
N ALA A 43 27.68 12.82 -29.90
CA ALA A 43 28.94 12.79 -30.64
C ALA A 43 29.80 14.05 -30.43
N LEU A 44 29.37 15.00 -29.58
CA LEU A 44 30.06 16.30 -29.36
C LEU A 44 30.26 17.12 -30.63
N ARG A 45 29.74 16.72 -31.75
CA ARG A 45 29.69 17.47 -33.00
C ARG A 45 28.63 18.56 -32.98
N SER A 46 28.43 19.16 -31.83
CA SER A 46 27.18 19.82 -31.58
C SER A 46 27.15 21.22 -32.24
N VAL A 47 26.03 21.48 -32.82
CA VAL A 47 25.46 22.82 -33.07
C VAL A 47 25.68 23.72 -31.84
N LEU A 48 25.70 23.17 -30.64
CA LEU A 48 25.94 23.83 -29.34
C LEU A 48 27.36 24.40 -29.23
N GLN A 49 28.40 23.66 -29.67
CA GLN A 49 29.78 24.13 -29.61
C GLN A 49 30.02 25.24 -30.66
N THR A 50 29.56 24.99 -31.90
CA THR A 50 29.68 25.95 -32.99
C THR A 50 28.87 27.23 -32.72
N ALA A 51 27.73 27.10 -32.06
CA ALA A 51 26.88 28.24 -31.73
C ALA A 51 27.38 29.03 -30.51
N LYS A 52 28.07 28.41 -29.55
CA LYS A 52 28.77 29.13 -28.45
C LYS A 52 29.85 30.06 -29.00
N ASP A 53 30.50 29.65 -30.08
CA ASP A 53 31.57 30.44 -30.72
C ASP A 53 31.00 31.59 -31.57
N GLN A 54 29.71 31.57 -31.95
CA GLN A 54 29.07 32.58 -32.80
C GLN A 54 28.34 33.73 -32.04
N GLY A 55 28.46 33.80 -30.71
CA GLY A 55 27.89 34.88 -29.89
C GLY A 55 26.36 34.93 -29.91
N ILE A 56 25.72 36.11 -30.06
CA ILE A 56 24.26 36.32 -29.98
C ILE A 56 23.49 35.48 -31.02
N GLN A 57 24.01 35.32 -32.22
CA GLN A 57 23.39 34.49 -33.26
C GLN A 57 23.40 33.01 -32.88
N GLY A 58 24.46 32.59 -32.17
CA GLY A 58 24.55 31.24 -31.62
C GLY A 58 23.49 30.94 -30.56
N HIS A 59 23.18 31.87 -29.67
CA HIS A 59 22.14 31.69 -28.65
C HIS A 59 20.75 31.48 -29.26
N THR A 60 20.42 32.21 -30.32
CA THR A 60 19.15 32.05 -31.03
C THR A 60 19.04 30.69 -31.74
N ALA A 61 20.16 30.25 -32.35
CA ALA A 61 20.23 28.93 -33.00
C ALA A 61 20.11 27.78 -31.99
N ILE A 62 20.74 27.90 -30.82
CA ILE A 62 20.62 26.92 -29.74
C ILE A 62 19.17 26.83 -29.21
N ALA A 63 18.52 27.98 -28.98
CA ALA A 63 17.14 28.01 -28.53
C ALA A 63 16.22 27.31 -29.54
N ARG A 64 16.37 27.64 -30.83
CA ARG A 64 15.59 27.03 -31.90
C ARG A 64 15.83 25.52 -32.03
N PHE A 65 17.05 25.06 -31.84
CA PHE A 65 17.40 23.64 -31.84
C PHE A 65 16.65 22.89 -30.73
N TRP A 66 16.64 23.42 -29.49
CA TRP A 66 15.92 22.80 -28.37
C TRP A 66 14.39 22.87 -28.54
N ASP A 67 13.87 23.96 -29.10
CA ASP A 67 12.46 24.11 -29.46
C ASP A 67 12.01 23.01 -30.42
N GLU A 68 12.82 22.72 -31.46
CA GLU A 68 12.52 21.65 -32.41
C GLU A 68 12.69 20.27 -31.80
N LEU A 69 13.73 20.03 -31.02
CA LEU A 69 14.00 18.73 -30.40
C LEU A 69 12.88 18.34 -29.43
N LEU A 70 12.42 19.26 -28.57
CA LEU A 70 11.39 18.99 -27.57
C LEU A 70 9.96 18.91 -28.17
N LEU A 71 9.79 19.23 -29.45
CA LEU A 71 8.55 18.91 -30.18
C LEU A 71 8.55 17.50 -30.75
N LEU A 72 9.68 16.83 -30.82
CA LEU A 72 9.78 15.45 -31.31
C LEU A 72 9.46 14.45 -30.22
N LYS A 73 8.79 13.36 -30.62
CA LYS A 73 8.54 12.24 -29.73
C LYS A 73 9.83 11.69 -29.13
N VAL A 74 9.86 11.51 -27.83
CA VAL A 74 11.00 10.94 -27.13
C VAL A 74 11.13 9.46 -27.45
N ASN A 75 12.31 9.04 -27.91
CA ASN A 75 12.64 7.61 -28.09
C ASN A 75 13.32 7.09 -26.83
N GLU A 76 12.53 6.53 -25.90
CA GLU A 76 13.00 6.00 -24.62
C GLU A 76 14.08 4.93 -24.81
N ALA A 77 13.85 3.97 -25.72
CA ALA A 77 14.78 2.86 -25.95
C ALA A 77 16.15 3.35 -26.44
N PHE A 78 16.16 4.43 -27.25
CA PHE A 78 17.40 5.03 -27.72
C PHE A 78 18.14 5.76 -26.59
N LEU A 79 17.47 6.65 -25.84
CA LEU A 79 18.09 7.38 -24.73
C LEU A 79 18.61 6.45 -23.64
N SER A 80 17.80 5.45 -23.26
CA SER A 80 18.22 4.44 -22.29
C SER A 80 19.47 3.69 -22.76
N ARG A 81 19.55 3.35 -24.04
CA ARG A 81 20.74 2.68 -24.64
C ARG A 81 21.97 3.57 -24.59
N CYS A 82 21.84 4.85 -24.97
CA CYS A 82 22.98 5.79 -24.98
C CYS A 82 23.59 5.90 -23.57
N ILE A 83 22.78 6.06 -22.53
CA ILE A 83 23.29 6.19 -21.16
C ILE A 83 23.77 4.83 -20.62
N SER A 84 23.05 3.73 -20.89
CA SER A 84 23.45 2.41 -20.39
C SER A 84 24.76 1.90 -20.99
N GLN A 85 25.05 2.22 -22.26
CA GLN A 85 26.30 1.83 -22.95
C GLN A 85 27.49 2.72 -22.57
N ALA A 86 27.26 3.98 -22.15
CA ALA A 86 28.34 4.87 -21.74
C ALA A 86 29.03 4.35 -20.46
N SER A 87 30.38 4.34 -20.45
CA SER A 87 31.14 4.01 -19.24
C SER A 87 31.04 5.14 -18.20
N GLU A 88 31.38 4.84 -16.95
CA GLU A 88 31.43 5.84 -15.88
C GLU A 88 32.42 6.99 -16.22
N GLU A 89 33.56 6.63 -16.76
CA GLU A 89 34.59 7.61 -17.20
C GLU A 89 34.08 8.52 -18.32
N GLN A 90 33.35 7.96 -19.29
CA GLN A 90 32.73 8.75 -20.35
C GLN A 90 31.67 9.71 -19.81
N LEU A 91 30.84 9.24 -18.86
CA LEU A 91 29.80 10.05 -18.23
C LEU A 91 30.39 11.19 -17.40
N ARG A 92 31.47 10.94 -16.64
CA ARG A 92 32.19 11.96 -15.85
C ARG A 92 33.06 12.89 -16.70
N GLY A 93 33.49 12.46 -17.86
CA GLY A 93 34.36 13.21 -18.75
C GLY A 93 33.61 13.91 -19.87
N ASN A 94 33.71 13.35 -21.05
CA ASN A 94 33.25 14.01 -22.28
C ASN A 94 31.72 14.22 -22.35
N LEU A 95 30.92 13.35 -21.73
CA LEU A 95 29.46 13.43 -21.79
C LEU A 95 28.87 14.31 -20.68
N GLN A 96 29.61 14.60 -19.61
CA GLN A 96 29.09 15.39 -18.48
C GLN A 96 28.55 16.75 -18.93
N PRO A 97 29.24 17.60 -19.69
CA PRO A 97 28.70 18.89 -20.11
C PRO A 97 27.42 18.77 -20.94
N VAL A 98 27.35 17.74 -21.80
CA VAL A 98 26.22 17.48 -22.65
C VAL A 98 24.98 17.08 -21.80
N ILE A 99 25.19 16.17 -20.85
CA ILE A 99 24.13 15.72 -19.93
C ILE A 99 23.64 16.90 -19.09
N ASN A 100 24.54 17.73 -18.56
CA ASN A 100 24.18 18.94 -17.81
C ASN A 100 23.36 19.91 -18.67
N ASP A 101 23.73 20.15 -19.92
CA ASP A 101 22.98 21.03 -20.84
C ASP A 101 21.57 20.48 -21.10
N ILE A 102 21.42 19.15 -21.27
CA ILE A 102 20.11 18.52 -21.44
C ILE A 102 19.25 18.73 -20.18
N PHE A 103 19.79 18.42 -18.98
CA PHE A 103 19.06 18.60 -17.73
C PHE A 103 18.67 20.07 -17.50
N ALA A 104 19.60 21.00 -17.64
CA ALA A 104 19.37 22.43 -17.46
C ALA A 104 18.30 22.95 -18.44
N THR A 105 18.32 22.46 -19.68
CA THR A 105 17.33 22.82 -20.70
C THR A 105 15.97 22.26 -20.37
N CYS A 106 15.86 20.96 -20.06
CA CYS A 106 14.57 20.37 -19.68
C CYS A 106 13.95 21.10 -18.47
N VAL A 107 14.75 21.44 -17.44
CA VAL A 107 14.24 22.21 -16.29
C VAL A 107 13.79 23.62 -16.69
N ARG A 108 14.46 24.27 -17.63
CA ARG A 108 14.03 25.58 -18.13
C ARG A 108 12.68 25.51 -18.86
N TYR A 109 12.42 24.45 -19.63
CA TYR A 109 11.19 24.26 -20.37
C TYR A 109 9.98 23.84 -19.52
N LEU A 110 10.15 23.53 -18.22
CA LEU A 110 9.02 23.28 -17.32
C LEU A 110 8.06 24.48 -17.18
N ASN A 111 8.55 25.68 -17.49
CA ASN A 111 7.74 26.91 -17.50
C ASN A 111 7.34 27.37 -18.91
N ASP A 112 7.50 26.52 -19.93
CA ASP A 112 7.05 26.84 -21.30
C ASP A 112 5.52 26.82 -21.39
N GLY A 113 4.95 27.70 -22.25
CA GLY A 113 3.53 27.69 -22.57
C GLY A 113 3.10 26.53 -23.47
N ASN A 114 4.03 25.82 -24.12
CA ASN A 114 3.72 24.67 -24.96
C ASN A 114 3.84 23.35 -24.16
N PHE A 115 2.69 22.78 -23.78
CA PHE A 115 2.62 21.56 -22.99
C PHE A 115 3.22 20.31 -23.65
N ILE A 116 3.40 20.30 -24.98
CA ILE A 116 4.07 19.21 -25.68
C ILE A 116 5.55 19.22 -25.33
N ARG A 117 6.20 20.41 -25.39
CA ARG A 117 7.60 20.55 -24.98
C ARG A 117 7.80 20.24 -23.51
N VAL A 118 6.88 20.69 -22.65
CA VAL A 118 6.89 20.37 -21.21
C VAL A 118 6.80 18.86 -20.98
N ALA A 119 5.89 18.18 -21.66
CA ALA A 119 5.74 16.73 -21.55
C ALA A 119 7.02 15.99 -21.95
N HIS A 120 7.57 16.33 -23.11
CA HIS A 120 8.81 15.67 -23.59
C HIS A 120 10.04 16.02 -22.73
N ALA A 121 10.09 17.23 -22.14
CA ALA A 121 11.13 17.59 -21.17
C ALA A 121 11.03 16.73 -19.90
N LEU A 122 9.83 16.55 -19.33
CA LEU A 122 9.59 15.70 -18.16
C LEU A 122 9.92 14.23 -18.45
N GLU A 123 9.53 13.73 -19.61
CA GLU A 123 9.83 12.37 -20.06
C GLU A 123 11.34 12.14 -20.19
N THR A 124 12.04 13.09 -20.84
CA THR A 124 13.50 13.05 -20.96
C THR A 124 14.18 13.05 -19.58
N LEU A 125 13.72 13.91 -18.65
CA LEU A 125 14.23 13.97 -17.28
C LEU A 125 14.04 12.62 -16.56
N ALA A 126 12.86 12.02 -16.65
CA ALA A 126 12.56 10.74 -16.01
C ALA A 126 13.46 9.61 -16.56
N ILE A 127 13.65 9.54 -17.89
CA ILE A 127 14.49 8.53 -18.52
C ILE A 127 15.96 8.70 -18.12
N LEU A 128 16.50 9.91 -18.21
CA LEU A 128 17.90 10.17 -17.89
C LEU A 128 18.19 9.93 -16.41
N LEU A 129 17.34 10.40 -15.50
CA LEU A 129 17.48 10.14 -14.07
C LEU A 129 17.51 8.65 -13.79
N ARG A 130 16.52 7.91 -14.33
CA ARG A 130 16.44 6.45 -14.19
C ARG A 130 17.73 5.74 -14.64
N GLU A 131 18.25 6.08 -15.80
CA GLU A 131 19.42 5.40 -16.36
C GLU A 131 20.73 5.80 -15.64
N ILE A 132 20.86 7.05 -15.20
CA ILE A 132 21.99 7.50 -14.39
C ILE A 132 22.02 6.80 -13.04
N PHE A 133 20.86 6.67 -12.36
CA PHE A 133 20.79 5.97 -11.07
C PHE A 133 21.05 4.47 -11.16
N LYS A 134 20.86 3.84 -12.31
CA LYS A 134 21.24 2.44 -12.53
C LYS A 134 22.78 2.23 -12.54
N LYS A 135 23.55 3.29 -12.78
CA LYS A 135 25.01 3.21 -12.76
C LYS A 135 25.50 3.15 -11.31
N ARG A 136 26.50 2.31 -11.05
CA ARG A 136 27.17 2.20 -9.75
C ARG A 136 28.43 3.05 -9.76
N PHE A 137 28.33 4.29 -9.32
CA PHE A 137 29.48 5.18 -9.19
C PHE A 137 30.20 4.95 -7.85
N ASN A 138 31.51 5.07 -7.81
CA ASN A 138 32.30 4.94 -6.57
C ASN A 138 31.87 5.96 -5.49
N GLU A 139 31.63 7.21 -5.89
CA GLU A 139 31.09 8.30 -5.06
C GLU A 139 29.68 8.65 -5.54
N GLN A 140 28.75 7.72 -5.37
CA GLN A 140 27.45 7.75 -6.02
C GLN A 140 26.69 9.06 -5.81
N GLY A 141 26.67 9.59 -4.59
CA GLY A 141 25.96 10.84 -4.27
C GLY A 141 26.50 12.05 -5.03
N PHE A 142 27.79 12.34 -4.90
CA PHE A 142 28.42 13.50 -5.54
C PHE A 142 28.43 13.40 -7.06
N THR A 143 28.73 12.23 -7.59
CA THR A 143 28.79 12.04 -9.05
C THR A 143 27.42 12.29 -9.69
N ILE A 144 26.34 11.81 -9.08
CA ILE A 144 24.98 12.04 -9.59
C ILE A 144 24.62 13.54 -9.53
N LEU A 145 24.93 14.21 -8.42
CA LEU A 145 24.69 15.66 -8.30
C LEU A 145 25.43 16.45 -9.37
N ILE A 146 26.70 16.13 -9.63
CA ILE A 146 27.50 16.78 -10.66
C ILE A 146 26.96 16.49 -12.06
N LEU A 147 26.57 15.25 -12.35
CA LEU A 147 25.97 14.87 -13.64
C LEU A 147 24.64 15.55 -13.91
N VAL A 148 23.83 15.79 -12.88
CA VAL A 148 22.50 16.40 -13.04
C VAL A 148 22.55 17.92 -12.96
N ALA A 149 23.24 18.47 -11.98
CA ALA A 149 23.25 19.91 -11.70
C ALA A 149 24.47 20.67 -12.23
N GLY A 150 25.49 19.98 -12.76
CA GLY A 150 26.71 20.54 -13.29
C GLY A 150 27.81 20.74 -12.24
N SER A 151 27.45 21.12 -11.04
CA SER A 151 28.36 21.25 -9.87
C SER A 151 27.57 21.07 -8.58
N VAL A 152 28.26 20.78 -7.51
CA VAL A 152 27.65 20.70 -6.16
C VAL A 152 27.10 22.06 -5.74
N ASP A 153 27.82 23.14 -6.01
CA ASP A 153 27.43 24.51 -5.66
C ASP A 153 26.14 24.96 -6.38
N ASN A 154 25.89 24.43 -7.58
CA ASN A 154 24.70 24.73 -8.35
C ASN A 154 23.52 23.79 -8.01
N ALA A 155 23.72 22.71 -7.25
CA ALA A 155 22.73 21.67 -7.02
C ALA A 155 21.47 22.24 -6.36
N ASP A 156 21.60 23.07 -5.34
CA ASP A 156 20.46 23.67 -4.64
C ASP A 156 19.57 24.49 -5.58
N ASN A 157 20.17 25.34 -6.41
CA ASN A 157 19.43 26.15 -7.36
C ASN A 157 18.77 25.30 -8.45
N PHE A 158 19.49 24.30 -8.94
CA PHE A 158 18.97 23.37 -9.94
C PHE A 158 17.77 22.59 -9.43
N PHE A 159 17.89 21.91 -8.28
CA PHE A 159 16.81 21.10 -7.72
C PHE A 159 15.64 21.96 -7.25
N ARG A 160 15.88 23.15 -6.71
CA ARG A 160 14.81 24.12 -6.45
C ARG A 160 14.01 24.43 -7.71
N ARG A 161 14.65 24.72 -8.83
CA ARG A 161 13.99 25.02 -10.11
C ARG A 161 13.24 23.80 -10.64
N LEU A 162 13.82 22.60 -10.57
CA LEU A 162 13.18 21.35 -10.97
C LEU A 162 11.93 21.10 -10.15
N ILE A 163 12.06 21.05 -8.81
CA ILE A 163 10.96 20.69 -7.90
C ILE A 163 9.86 21.75 -7.96
N MET A 164 10.21 23.04 -7.84
CA MET A 164 9.22 24.12 -7.88
C MET A 164 8.59 24.29 -9.26
N GLY A 165 9.31 24.00 -10.34
CA GLY A 165 8.76 23.95 -11.68
C GLY A 165 7.67 22.88 -11.82
N ILE A 166 7.95 21.68 -11.30
CA ILE A 166 6.94 20.59 -11.27
C ILE A 166 5.77 20.98 -10.34
N VAL A 167 6.00 21.53 -9.14
CA VAL A 167 4.94 22.02 -8.25
C VAL A 167 4.03 23.01 -9.00
N GLY A 168 4.62 23.97 -9.75
CA GLY A 168 3.84 24.91 -10.56
C GLY A 168 2.97 24.23 -11.62
N LEU A 169 3.44 23.14 -12.24
CA LEU A 169 2.64 22.34 -13.17
C LEU A 169 1.51 21.57 -12.48
N LEU A 170 1.77 21.01 -11.30
CA LEU A 170 0.79 20.22 -10.55
C LEU A 170 -0.36 21.07 -10.00
N THR A 171 -0.09 22.31 -9.61
CA THR A 171 -1.08 23.20 -8.97
C THR A 171 -1.92 24.02 -9.93
N ARG A 172 -1.49 24.21 -11.17
CA ARG A 172 -2.22 24.98 -12.16
C ARG A 172 -3.38 24.17 -12.78
N ASP A 173 -4.54 24.80 -12.95
CA ASP A 173 -5.74 24.15 -13.50
C ASP A 173 -5.69 23.99 -15.03
N ASP A 174 -4.98 24.89 -15.73
CA ASP A 174 -4.84 24.88 -17.19
C ASP A 174 -3.88 23.79 -17.71
N VAL A 175 -3.10 23.17 -16.83
CA VAL A 175 -2.15 22.11 -17.20
C VAL A 175 -2.85 20.79 -17.43
N PRO A 176 -2.64 20.13 -18.59
CA PRO A 176 -3.21 18.82 -18.88
C PRO A 176 -2.80 17.77 -17.86
N VAL A 177 -3.73 16.85 -17.54
CA VAL A 177 -3.52 15.77 -16.56
C VAL A 177 -2.33 14.89 -16.92
N LEU A 178 -2.11 14.64 -18.20
CA LEU A 178 -0.94 13.90 -18.69
C LEU A 178 0.37 14.56 -18.26
N VAL A 179 0.49 15.88 -18.36
CA VAL A 179 1.69 16.62 -17.94
C VAL A 179 1.85 16.53 -16.43
N LYS A 180 0.75 16.64 -15.67
CA LYS A 180 0.77 16.43 -14.21
C LYS A 180 1.25 15.01 -13.85
N SER A 181 0.73 13.99 -14.55
CA SER A 181 1.16 12.60 -14.39
C SER A 181 2.67 12.43 -14.62
N LEU A 182 3.21 13.05 -15.67
CA LEU A 182 4.66 13.02 -15.94
C LEU A 182 5.47 13.72 -14.85
N GLY A 183 4.99 14.84 -14.32
CA GLY A 183 5.63 15.51 -13.16
C GLY A 183 5.70 14.60 -11.94
N VAL A 184 4.60 13.92 -11.60
CA VAL A 184 4.56 12.93 -10.50
C VAL A 184 5.50 11.76 -10.78
N LYS A 185 5.58 11.28 -12.03
CA LYS A 185 6.51 10.20 -12.42
C LYS A 185 7.98 10.59 -12.25
N VAL A 186 8.35 11.86 -12.47
CA VAL A 186 9.70 12.34 -12.16
C VAL A 186 10.00 12.19 -10.67
N TYR A 187 9.07 12.57 -9.79
CA TYR A 187 9.23 12.37 -8.33
C TYR A 187 9.33 10.89 -7.96
N LEU A 188 8.47 10.03 -8.53
CA LEU A 188 8.58 8.58 -8.32
C LEU A 188 9.92 8.04 -8.79
N THR A 189 10.43 8.50 -9.94
CA THR A 189 11.73 8.09 -10.45
C THR A 189 12.84 8.49 -9.48
N ILE A 190 12.80 9.69 -8.93
CA ILE A 190 13.77 10.15 -7.92
C ILE A 190 13.69 9.26 -6.67
N LEU A 191 12.51 9.10 -6.08
CA LEU A 191 12.35 8.37 -4.81
C LEU A 191 12.63 6.87 -4.92
N THR A 192 12.42 6.27 -6.09
CA THR A 192 12.64 4.84 -6.33
C THR A 192 13.99 4.53 -6.98
N ALA A 193 14.84 5.53 -7.14
CA ALA A 193 16.15 5.41 -7.78
C ALA A 193 17.15 4.61 -6.93
N THR A 194 17.01 4.62 -5.61
CA THR A 194 17.84 3.88 -4.65
C THR A 194 16.98 2.91 -3.86
N HIS A 195 17.62 1.87 -3.28
CA HIS A 195 16.91 0.89 -2.43
C HIS A 195 16.39 1.50 -1.13
N ASN A 196 17.08 2.55 -0.65
CA ASN A 196 16.72 3.28 0.56
C ASN A 196 16.63 4.77 0.23
N VAL A 197 15.47 5.37 0.51
CA VAL A 197 15.22 6.80 0.29
C VAL A 197 16.22 7.66 1.08
N ASN A 198 16.63 7.22 2.28
CA ASN A 198 17.58 7.94 3.15
C ASN A 198 18.99 8.04 2.55
N THR A 199 19.36 7.14 1.64
CA THR A 199 20.68 7.18 0.95
C THR A 199 20.62 7.89 -0.40
N ASN A 200 19.46 8.42 -0.77
CA ASN A 200 19.26 9.07 -2.06
C ASN A 200 19.63 10.55 -1.99
N PRO A 201 20.70 11.00 -2.66
CA PRO A 201 21.17 12.38 -2.55
C PRO A 201 20.19 13.41 -3.12
N ILE A 202 19.32 13.02 -4.05
CA ILE A 202 18.33 13.91 -4.65
C ILE A 202 17.04 13.95 -3.83
N ALA A 203 16.66 12.84 -3.17
CA ALA A 203 15.43 12.78 -2.37
C ALA A 203 15.43 13.83 -1.24
N SER A 204 16.60 14.17 -0.66
CA SER A 204 16.73 15.21 0.36
C SER A 204 16.15 16.56 -0.08
N TYR A 205 16.26 16.91 -1.36
CA TYR A 205 15.69 18.16 -1.88
C TYR A 205 14.16 18.18 -1.87
N LEU A 206 13.49 17.02 -1.96
CA LEU A 206 12.03 16.95 -1.80
C LEU A 206 11.59 17.24 -0.36
N PHE A 207 12.44 17.01 0.64
CA PHE A 207 12.19 17.38 2.04
C PHE A 207 12.48 18.86 2.31
N ILE A 208 13.41 19.47 1.57
CA ILE A 208 13.68 20.90 1.64
C ILE A 208 12.59 21.71 0.94
N TYR A 209 12.20 21.31 -0.26
CA TYR A 209 11.19 21.97 -1.09
C TYR A 209 9.90 21.18 -1.03
N ASN A 210 9.08 21.45 -0.01
CA ASN A 210 7.86 20.69 0.31
C ASN A 210 6.87 20.65 -0.86
N VAL A 211 6.55 19.45 -1.32
CA VAL A 211 5.61 19.20 -2.44
C VAL A 211 4.24 18.68 -1.97
N PHE A 212 3.99 18.65 -0.66
CA PHE A 212 2.80 18.05 -0.04
C PHE A 212 1.48 18.57 -0.64
N ASP A 213 1.28 19.89 -0.62
CA ASP A 213 0.00 20.49 -1.06
C ASP A 213 -0.24 20.26 -2.56
N ALA A 214 0.83 20.23 -3.38
CA ALA A 214 0.73 19.91 -4.81
C ALA A 214 0.34 18.43 -5.04
N LEU A 215 0.89 17.50 -4.27
CA LEU A 215 0.52 16.09 -4.34
C LEU A 215 -0.93 15.86 -3.91
N VAL A 216 -1.37 16.51 -2.83
CA VAL A 216 -2.76 16.45 -2.37
C VAL A 216 -3.71 17.03 -3.39
N ALA A 217 -3.37 18.13 -4.06
CA ALA A 217 -4.18 18.70 -5.13
C ALA A 217 -4.35 17.71 -6.31
N VAL A 218 -3.26 17.05 -6.72
CA VAL A 218 -3.29 16.07 -7.82
C VAL A 218 -4.06 14.81 -7.44
N SER A 219 -3.91 14.32 -6.22
CA SER A 219 -4.63 13.12 -5.75
C SER A 219 -6.15 13.33 -5.66
N ASN A 220 -6.63 14.57 -5.73
CA ASN A 220 -8.04 14.93 -5.68
C ASN A 220 -8.60 15.43 -7.01
N LEU A 221 -7.88 15.25 -8.11
CA LEU A 221 -8.39 15.62 -9.43
C LEU A 221 -9.64 14.79 -9.78
N LYS A 222 -10.78 15.48 -9.99
CA LYS A 222 -12.07 14.84 -10.32
C LYS A 222 -12.11 14.51 -11.82
N LEU A 223 -11.50 13.41 -12.24
CA LEU A 223 -11.48 12.98 -13.64
C LEU A 223 -12.10 11.58 -13.79
N ALA A 224 -12.97 11.41 -14.78
CA ALA A 224 -13.54 10.10 -15.09
C ALA A 224 -12.51 9.20 -15.81
N GLY A 225 -12.39 7.94 -15.42
CA GLY A 225 -11.66 6.89 -16.15
C GLY A 225 -10.14 6.82 -15.96
N GLU A 226 -9.40 7.89 -16.24
CA GLU A 226 -7.92 7.96 -16.04
C GLU A 226 -7.53 8.36 -14.60
N ARG A 227 -8.52 8.66 -13.79
CA ARG A 227 -8.42 9.18 -12.43
C ARG A 227 -7.54 8.34 -11.52
N SER A 228 -7.73 7.04 -11.55
CA SER A 228 -7.15 6.17 -10.54
C SER A 228 -5.61 6.10 -10.62
N ARG A 229 -5.03 6.28 -11.79
CA ARG A 229 -3.58 6.11 -11.97
C ARG A 229 -2.78 7.31 -11.47
N VAL A 230 -3.19 8.54 -11.82
CA VAL A 230 -2.48 9.75 -11.35
C VAL A 230 -2.67 9.95 -9.87
N GLU A 231 -3.86 9.65 -9.34
CA GLU A 231 -4.18 9.65 -7.92
C GLU A 231 -3.30 8.63 -7.17
N LEU A 232 -3.17 7.41 -7.71
CA LEU A 232 -2.32 6.37 -7.16
C LEU A 232 -0.84 6.79 -7.17
N ASP A 233 -0.33 7.31 -8.31
CA ASP A 233 1.05 7.76 -8.43
C ASP A 233 1.38 8.87 -7.41
N ALA A 234 0.51 9.87 -7.26
CA ALA A 234 0.68 10.95 -6.28
C ALA A 234 0.63 10.43 -4.83
N THR A 235 -0.27 9.49 -4.56
CA THR A 235 -0.37 8.83 -3.26
C THR A 235 0.88 8.00 -2.95
N LEU A 236 1.43 7.30 -3.94
CA LEU A 236 2.69 6.55 -3.80
C LEU A 236 3.87 7.48 -3.45
N VAL A 237 3.99 8.62 -4.13
CA VAL A 237 5.00 9.64 -3.77
C VAL A 237 4.84 10.06 -2.32
N LEU A 238 3.61 10.37 -1.89
CA LEU A 238 3.33 10.80 -0.51
C LEU A 238 3.67 9.70 0.50
N ILE A 239 3.31 8.44 0.24
CA ILE A 239 3.64 7.30 1.11
C ILE A 239 5.15 7.13 1.24
N LEU A 240 5.89 7.21 0.12
CA LEU A 240 7.36 7.08 0.15
C LEU A 240 8.01 8.21 0.95
N LEU A 241 7.49 9.44 0.85
CA LEU A 241 7.96 10.57 1.64
C LEU A 241 7.61 10.42 3.13
N LEU A 242 6.45 9.83 3.46
CA LEU A 242 6.06 9.54 4.85
C LEU A 242 6.85 8.39 5.48
N LEU A 243 7.43 7.51 4.69
CA LEU A 243 8.28 6.41 5.17
C LEU A 243 9.71 6.87 5.55
N TRP A 244 10.09 8.09 5.18
CA TRP A 244 11.40 8.64 5.57
C TRP A 244 11.45 8.94 7.07
N ARG A 245 12.45 8.40 7.76
CA ARG A 245 12.57 8.41 9.24
C ARG A 245 13.85 9.11 9.72
N GLU A 246 14.08 10.31 9.24
CA GLU A 246 15.05 11.20 9.87
C GLU A 246 14.40 12.04 10.99
N SER A 247 15.19 12.81 11.72
CA SER A 247 14.80 13.50 12.95
C SER A 247 13.58 14.41 12.84
N SER A 248 13.30 14.96 11.66
CA SER A 248 12.05 15.69 11.37
C SER A 248 11.60 15.37 9.94
N ASN A 249 10.36 14.91 9.78
CA ASN A 249 9.75 14.68 8.48
C ASN A 249 8.68 15.75 8.23
N PRO A 250 8.91 16.72 7.33
CA PRO A 250 7.98 17.82 7.09
C PRO A 250 6.60 17.36 6.57
N TYR A 251 6.53 16.20 5.93
CA TYR A 251 5.28 15.60 5.46
C TYR A 251 4.45 15.03 6.62
N ALA A 252 5.12 14.36 7.57
CA ALA A 252 4.48 13.89 8.79
C ALA A 252 4.04 15.07 9.67
N GLU A 253 4.87 16.11 9.82
CA GLU A 253 4.54 17.35 10.54
C GLU A 253 3.35 18.06 9.89
N ARG A 254 3.24 18.05 8.57
CA ARG A 254 2.09 18.64 7.86
C ARG A 254 0.79 17.89 8.15
N ILE A 255 0.84 16.55 8.26
CA ILE A 255 -0.31 15.74 8.67
C ILE A 255 -0.65 15.97 10.15
N LEU A 256 0.34 16.12 11.02
CA LEU A 256 0.16 16.43 12.44
C LEU A 256 -0.48 17.81 12.70
N SER A 257 -0.30 18.75 11.77
CA SER A 257 -0.78 20.13 11.93
C SER A 257 -2.31 20.17 12.03
N PRO A 258 -2.88 20.99 12.95
CA PRO A 258 -4.32 21.21 13.05
C PRO A 258 -4.94 21.85 11.78
N VAL A 259 -4.13 22.48 10.93
CA VAL A 259 -4.54 23.04 9.63
C VAL A 259 -4.28 22.06 8.51
N SER A 260 -4.17 20.76 8.80
CA SER A 260 -3.93 19.72 7.81
C SER A 260 -5.10 19.60 6.82
N PRO A 261 -4.84 19.39 5.52
CA PRO A 261 -5.88 19.12 4.54
C PRO A 261 -6.43 17.68 4.67
N ILE A 262 -7.04 17.37 5.82
CA ILE A 262 -7.56 16.04 6.12
C ILE A 262 -8.65 15.62 5.14
N LEU A 263 -9.58 16.51 4.82
CA LEU A 263 -10.71 16.22 3.93
C LEU A 263 -10.26 15.73 2.55
N PRO A 264 -9.38 16.45 1.82
CA PRO A 264 -8.83 15.95 0.57
C PRO A 264 -8.16 14.58 0.70
N LEU A 265 -7.37 14.35 1.76
CA LEU A 265 -6.70 13.07 1.98
C LEU A 265 -7.70 11.94 2.29
N LEU A 266 -8.76 12.22 3.04
CA LEU A 266 -9.84 11.24 3.28
C LEU A 266 -10.61 10.92 1.99
N HIS A 267 -10.82 11.90 1.11
CA HIS A 267 -11.38 11.66 -0.22
C HIS A 267 -10.49 10.73 -1.06
N THR A 268 -9.18 10.96 -1.04
CA THR A 268 -8.22 10.07 -1.69
C THR A 268 -8.32 8.65 -1.12
N VAL A 269 -8.34 8.50 0.20
CA VAL A 269 -8.49 7.18 0.84
C VAL A 269 -9.81 6.53 0.47
N ALA A 270 -10.93 7.26 0.52
CA ALA A 270 -12.24 6.75 0.14
C ALA A 270 -12.26 6.26 -1.32
N SER A 271 -11.67 7.05 -2.24
CA SER A 271 -11.52 6.70 -3.65
C SER A 271 -10.72 5.42 -3.85
N LEU A 272 -9.55 5.30 -3.20
CA LEU A 272 -8.66 4.15 -3.32
C LEU A 272 -9.20 2.87 -2.66
N LEU A 273 -10.02 3.00 -1.62
CA LEU A 273 -10.67 1.89 -0.94
C LEU A 273 -12.06 1.55 -1.51
N SER A 274 -12.62 2.35 -2.41
CA SER A 274 -13.92 2.04 -3.03
C SER A 274 -13.77 0.89 -4.04
N PRO A 275 -14.57 -0.17 -3.93
CA PRO A 275 -14.58 -1.23 -4.95
C PRO A 275 -15.05 -0.66 -6.30
N LEU A 276 -14.37 -1.03 -7.38
CA LEU A 276 -14.66 -0.59 -8.76
C LEU A 276 -16.08 -0.90 -9.26
N ASN A 277 -16.80 -1.78 -8.59
CA ASN A 277 -18.15 -2.24 -8.97
C ASN A 277 -19.26 -1.19 -8.78
N ASN A 278 -18.97 0.00 -8.23
CA ASN A 278 -19.95 1.06 -8.02
C ASN A 278 -20.00 2.11 -9.15
N VAL A 279 -19.22 1.95 -10.21
CA VAL A 279 -19.35 2.79 -11.41
C VAL A 279 -20.52 2.28 -12.23
N THR A 280 -21.68 2.90 -12.07
CA THR A 280 -22.84 2.58 -12.93
C THR A 280 -22.50 2.90 -14.38
N PRO A 281 -22.87 2.03 -15.35
CA PRO A 281 -22.52 2.22 -16.77
C PRO A 281 -23.06 3.53 -17.38
N THR A 282 -23.97 4.23 -16.69
CA THR A 282 -24.59 5.47 -17.13
C THR A 282 -23.68 6.71 -17.02
N ASP A 283 -22.72 6.73 -16.11
CA ASP A 283 -21.82 7.87 -15.93
C ASP A 283 -20.64 7.85 -16.93
N PHE A 284 -20.37 6.67 -17.51
CA PHE A 284 -19.28 6.50 -18.48
C PHE A 284 -19.58 7.12 -19.86
N THR A 285 -20.85 7.09 -20.28
CA THR A 285 -21.25 7.60 -21.61
C THR A 285 -21.39 9.12 -21.65
N SER A 286 -21.76 9.77 -20.54
CA SER A 286 -21.91 11.21 -20.47
C SER A 286 -20.56 11.96 -20.41
N SER A 287 -19.54 11.34 -19.82
CA SER A 287 -18.20 11.93 -19.73
C SER A 287 -17.38 11.77 -21.02
N LEU A 288 -17.61 10.68 -21.79
CA LEU A 288 -16.99 10.50 -23.10
C LEU A 288 -17.51 11.48 -24.16
N SER A 289 -18.78 11.84 -24.09
CA SER A 289 -19.38 12.79 -25.05
C SER A 289 -18.88 14.23 -24.86
N SER A 290 -18.52 14.65 -23.65
CA SER A 290 -17.93 15.96 -23.40
C SER A 290 -16.43 16.04 -23.76
N LEU A 291 -15.72 14.92 -23.75
CA LEU A 291 -14.31 14.85 -24.17
C LEU A 291 -14.13 14.73 -25.68
N SER A 292 -15.10 14.12 -26.37
CA SER A 292 -15.04 13.97 -27.84
C SER A 292 -15.18 15.30 -28.60
N LEU A 293 -15.80 16.33 -28.00
CA LEU A 293 -15.99 17.65 -28.64
C LEU A 293 -14.73 18.53 -28.64
N THR A 294 -13.73 18.22 -27.83
CA THR A 294 -12.45 18.96 -27.77
C THR A 294 -11.28 18.26 -28.48
N LEU A 295 -11.51 17.03 -28.98
CA LEU A 295 -10.47 16.20 -29.62
C LEU A 295 -10.66 16.01 -31.13
N SER A 296 -11.51 16.80 -31.80
CA SER A 296 -11.80 16.66 -33.24
C SER A 296 -10.70 17.19 -34.20
N ASP A 297 -9.69 17.87 -33.66
CA ASP A 297 -8.48 18.15 -34.43
C ASP A 297 -7.49 17.00 -34.18
N GLY A 298 -7.05 16.32 -35.25
CA GLY A 298 -6.10 15.19 -35.27
C GLY A 298 -4.79 15.49 -34.59
N SER A 299 -4.87 15.86 -33.33
CA SER A 299 -3.86 16.51 -32.55
C SER A 299 -2.96 15.51 -31.86
N VAL A 300 -1.77 15.94 -31.67
CA VAL A 300 -0.65 15.37 -30.96
C VAL A 300 -1.01 14.76 -29.59
N PHE A 301 -2.15 15.15 -28.96
CA PHE A 301 -2.60 14.58 -27.69
C PHE A 301 -3.06 13.12 -27.74
N GLY A 302 -3.72 12.68 -28.83
CA GLY A 302 -4.03 11.26 -29.05
C GLY A 302 -2.77 10.41 -29.17
N TYR A 303 -1.74 11.00 -29.73
CA TYR A 303 -0.44 10.38 -29.91
C TYR A 303 0.34 10.26 -28.59
N ILE A 304 0.32 11.29 -27.76
CA ILE A 304 0.95 11.27 -26.42
C ILE A 304 0.23 10.28 -25.49
N GLY A 305 -1.11 10.20 -25.54
CA GLY A 305 -1.88 9.21 -24.79
C GLY A 305 -1.50 7.76 -25.11
N SER A 306 -1.25 7.46 -26.39
CA SER A 306 -0.84 6.11 -26.82
C SER A 306 0.56 5.71 -26.34
N LEU A 307 1.43 6.69 -26.13
CA LEU A 307 2.80 6.50 -25.63
C LEU A 307 2.87 5.97 -24.20
N PHE A 308 1.90 6.33 -23.38
CA PHE A 308 1.87 6.03 -21.95
C PHE A 308 0.90 4.91 -21.58
N GLY A 309 0.36 4.19 -22.57
CA GLY A 309 -0.65 3.16 -22.34
C GLY A 309 -2.02 3.72 -21.95
N TYR A 310 -2.27 5.01 -22.17
CA TYR A 310 -3.57 5.64 -21.99
C TYR A 310 -4.42 5.66 -23.28
N GLY A 311 -3.88 5.16 -24.38
CA GLY A 311 -4.59 5.02 -25.65
C GLY A 311 -5.34 3.68 -25.68
N ALA A 312 -6.66 3.72 -25.77
CA ALA A 312 -7.44 2.55 -26.14
C ALA A 312 -6.95 2.04 -27.50
N THR A 313 -6.46 0.83 -27.56
CA THR A 313 -6.22 0.12 -28.80
C THR A 313 -7.56 -0.11 -29.49
N HIS A 314 -7.92 0.75 -30.43
CA HIS A 314 -8.92 0.40 -31.44
C HIS A 314 -8.33 -0.69 -32.33
N GLN A 315 -8.56 -1.93 -31.96
CA GLN A 315 -8.62 -3.02 -32.92
C GLN A 315 -10.07 -3.47 -33.03
N ASP A 316 -10.63 -3.16 -34.19
CA ASP A 316 -11.86 -3.77 -34.69
C ASP A 316 -11.76 -5.28 -34.58
N THR A 317 -12.47 -5.85 -33.64
CA THR A 317 -12.93 -7.25 -33.71
C THR A 317 -14.31 -7.32 -33.06
N SER A 318 -15.32 -7.26 -33.91
CA SER A 318 -16.65 -7.76 -33.63
C SER A 318 -16.54 -9.23 -33.17
N ARG A 319 -16.60 -9.47 -31.87
CA ARG A 319 -16.90 -10.80 -31.30
C ARG A 319 -17.68 -10.64 -30.00
N ASN A 320 -18.89 -11.11 -30.06
CA ASN A 320 -19.80 -11.64 -29.05
C ASN A 320 -19.42 -11.44 -27.58
N VAL A 321 -20.22 -10.61 -26.93
CA VAL A 321 -20.33 -10.49 -25.48
C VAL A 321 -20.81 -11.82 -24.91
N VAL A 322 -19.93 -12.52 -24.22
CA VAL A 322 -20.27 -13.55 -23.25
C VAL A 322 -19.79 -13.08 -21.89
N SER A 323 -20.75 -13.05 -21.01
CA SER A 323 -20.71 -12.74 -19.57
C SER A 323 -19.38 -12.93 -18.82
N GLY A 324 -18.90 -11.87 -18.18
CA GLY A 324 -18.50 -11.86 -16.78
C GLY A 324 -17.35 -12.75 -16.34
N THR A 325 -16.12 -12.55 -16.88
CA THR A 325 -14.90 -12.89 -16.15
C THR A 325 -14.02 -11.63 -16.12
N THR A 326 -13.91 -11.01 -14.95
CA THR A 326 -12.89 -10.00 -14.68
C THR A 326 -11.52 -10.61 -14.98
N GLY A 327 -10.84 -10.09 -15.99
CA GLY A 327 -9.52 -10.59 -16.41
C GLY A 327 -8.47 -10.35 -15.30
N PRO A 328 -7.37 -11.12 -15.28
CA PRO A 328 -6.32 -11.01 -14.24
C PRO A 328 -5.71 -9.61 -14.10
N GLU A 329 -5.72 -8.79 -15.15
CA GLU A 329 -5.16 -7.42 -15.13
C GLU A 329 -5.98 -6.41 -14.31
N THR A 330 -7.31 -6.58 -14.22
CA THR A 330 -8.18 -5.69 -13.44
C THR A 330 -8.04 -5.94 -11.94
N LEU A 331 -7.86 -7.20 -11.52
CA LEU A 331 -7.65 -7.59 -10.14
C LEU A 331 -6.34 -7.03 -9.57
N ASP A 332 -5.25 -7.04 -10.35
CA ASP A 332 -3.96 -6.52 -9.89
C ASP A 332 -4.01 -4.99 -9.64
N THR A 333 -4.76 -4.24 -10.46
CA THR A 333 -4.92 -2.79 -10.29
C THR A 333 -5.71 -2.46 -9.02
N GLU A 334 -6.76 -3.20 -8.73
CA GLU A 334 -7.60 -3.03 -7.54
C GLU A 334 -6.79 -3.23 -6.25
N TRP A 335 -5.92 -4.24 -6.22
CA TRP A 335 -5.05 -4.49 -5.06
C TRP A 335 -3.98 -3.41 -4.87
N CYS A 336 -3.48 -2.79 -5.96
CA CYS A 336 -2.58 -1.65 -5.85
C CYS A 336 -3.26 -0.44 -5.18
N ASN A 337 -4.46 -0.08 -5.65
CA ASN A 337 -5.24 1.01 -5.06
C ASN A 337 -5.57 0.74 -3.59
N THR A 338 -6.05 -0.46 -3.30
CA THR A 338 -6.37 -0.90 -1.93
C THR A 338 -5.16 -0.80 -1.00
N THR A 339 -3.99 -1.28 -1.44
CA THR A 339 -2.77 -1.24 -0.62
C THR A 339 -2.32 0.20 -0.36
N ALA A 340 -2.37 1.07 -1.38
CA ALA A 340 -2.06 2.49 -1.23
C ALA A 340 -3.04 3.19 -0.28
N GLY A 341 -4.34 2.91 -0.43
CA GLY A 341 -5.39 3.43 0.46
C GLY A 341 -5.20 3.02 1.92
N LEU A 342 -4.88 1.75 2.17
CA LEU A 342 -4.60 1.23 3.52
C LEU A 342 -3.35 1.87 4.14
N LEU A 343 -2.26 2.03 3.38
CA LEU A 343 -1.04 2.70 3.85
C LEU A 343 -1.32 4.16 4.19
N LEU A 344 -2.02 4.88 3.31
CA LEU A 344 -2.37 6.28 3.57
C LEU A 344 -3.29 6.41 4.79
N LEU A 345 -4.31 5.53 4.91
CA LEU A 345 -5.22 5.48 6.07
C LEU A 345 -4.45 5.27 7.37
N TYR A 346 -3.48 4.33 7.39
CA TYR A 346 -2.63 4.09 8.54
C TYR A 346 -1.89 5.37 8.95
N PHE A 347 -1.20 6.06 8.01
CA PHE A 347 -0.47 7.27 8.31
C PHE A 347 -1.39 8.40 8.81
N LEU A 348 -2.55 8.56 8.18
CA LEU A 348 -3.52 9.57 8.61
C LEU A 348 -4.01 9.30 10.03
N PHE A 349 -4.42 8.08 10.34
CA PHE A 349 -4.94 7.74 11.65
C PHE A 349 -3.84 7.75 12.73
N TYR A 350 -2.65 7.24 12.40
CA TYR A 350 -1.53 7.21 13.35
C TYR A 350 -0.99 8.61 13.66
N LEU A 351 -0.82 9.46 12.65
CA LEU A 351 -0.19 10.77 12.78
C LEU A 351 -1.18 11.88 13.16
N ASN A 352 -2.41 11.88 12.64
CA ASN A 352 -3.30 13.03 12.75
C ASN A 352 -4.13 13.05 14.05
N PRO A 353 -3.94 14.05 14.95
CA PRO A 353 -4.69 14.14 16.19
C PRO A 353 -6.17 14.50 15.99
N MET A 354 -6.54 15.14 14.85
CA MET A 354 -7.93 15.50 14.56
C MET A 354 -8.79 14.24 14.32
N LEU A 355 -8.24 13.20 13.69
CA LEU A 355 -8.94 11.93 13.53
C LEU A 355 -9.15 11.18 14.86
N LYS A 356 -8.42 11.57 15.91
CA LYS A 356 -8.56 11.07 17.28
C LYS A 356 -9.42 11.99 18.14
N SER A 357 -9.95 13.08 17.59
CA SER A 357 -10.80 14.04 18.31
C SER A 357 -12.29 13.74 18.10
N ALA A 358 -13.10 14.05 19.10
CA ALA A 358 -14.55 13.87 19.03
C ALA A 358 -15.26 14.68 17.93
N GLN A 359 -14.57 15.66 17.32
CA GLN A 359 -15.15 16.52 16.29
C GLN A 359 -15.39 15.81 14.95
N VAL A 360 -14.60 14.76 14.63
CA VAL A 360 -14.72 14.00 13.37
C VAL A 360 -15.63 12.79 13.54
N TRP A 361 -15.80 12.31 14.77
CA TRP A 361 -16.64 11.14 15.06
C TRP A 361 -18.10 11.56 15.25
N PRO A 362 -19.06 10.83 14.65
CA PRO A 362 -20.47 11.15 14.84
C PRO A 362 -20.88 11.00 16.30
N SER A 363 -21.66 11.97 16.81
CA SER A 363 -22.28 11.83 18.12
C SER A 363 -23.34 10.73 18.10
N SER A 364 -23.60 10.10 19.26
CA SER A 364 -24.57 9.01 19.44
C SER A 364 -26.00 9.30 18.93
N ASN A 365 -26.35 10.59 18.73
CA ASN A 365 -27.65 11.05 18.25
C ASN A 365 -27.74 11.19 16.71
N PHE A 366 -26.73 10.71 15.95
CA PHE A 366 -26.68 10.87 14.50
C PHE A 366 -27.87 10.23 13.75
N ASN A 367 -28.50 9.22 14.34
CA ASN A 367 -29.66 8.54 13.75
C ASN A 367 -30.94 9.40 13.70
N SER A 368 -30.98 10.56 14.37
CA SER A 368 -32.16 11.44 14.43
C SER A 368 -32.15 12.60 13.43
N VAL A 369 -31.04 12.83 12.70
CA VAL A 369 -30.84 14.03 11.88
C VAL A 369 -31.23 13.87 10.39
N GLN A 370 -31.63 12.68 9.96
CA GLN A 370 -32.06 12.47 8.56
C GLN A 370 -33.39 13.14 8.15
N GLY A 371 -33.95 14.01 8.96
CA GLY A 371 -35.36 14.45 8.81
C GLY A 371 -35.63 15.94 8.59
N VAL A 372 -34.67 16.85 8.56
CA VAL A 372 -35.04 18.29 8.38
C VAL A 372 -33.97 19.07 7.57
N GLY A 373 -34.39 19.44 6.35
CA GLY A 373 -34.02 20.72 5.69
C GLY A 373 -32.54 21.15 5.57
N GLY A 374 -31.85 20.70 4.56
CA GLY A 374 -31.15 21.54 3.56
C GLY A 374 -29.99 22.47 3.96
N VAL A 375 -29.42 22.46 5.17
CA VAL A 375 -28.23 23.28 5.48
C VAL A 375 -27.11 22.40 5.99
N THR A 376 -26.11 22.14 5.12
CA THR A 376 -24.89 21.39 5.49
C THR A 376 -23.96 22.27 6.35
N VAL A 377 -23.84 21.95 7.63
CA VAL A 377 -22.84 22.53 8.52
C VAL A 377 -21.45 21.98 8.12
N PRO A 378 -20.38 22.81 8.03
CA PRO A 378 -19.06 22.38 7.54
C PRO A 378 -18.44 21.15 8.24
N GLY A 379 -18.83 20.84 9.48
CA GLY A 379 -18.38 19.64 10.18
C GLY A 379 -19.08 18.34 9.76
N GLN A 380 -20.28 18.40 9.15
CA GLN A 380 -21.04 17.21 8.76
C GLN A 380 -20.42 16.47 7.56
N SER A 381 -19.77 17.18 6.63
CA SER A 381 -19.13 16.56 5.47
C SER A 381 -17.92 15.70 5.86
N ALA A 382 -17.12 16.11 6.84
CA ALA A 382 -15.98 15.36 7.35
C ALA A 382 -16.40 14.06 8.02
N THR A 383 -17.45 14.12 8.84
CA THR A 383 -17.99 12.96 9.53
C THR A 383 -18.56 11.92 8.56
N LEU A 384 -19.34 12.36 7.56
CA LEU A 384 -19.90 11.47 6.53
C LEU A 384 -18.81 10.77 5.72
N LEU A 385 -17.79 11.53 5.30
CA LEU A 385 -16.66 11.00 4.55
C LEU A 385 -15.84 10.00 5.39
N TRP A 386 -15.63 10.32 6.68
CA TRP A 386 -14.95 9.41 7.60
C TRP A 386 -15.72 8.08 7.77
N MET A 387 -17.05 8.17 7.85
CA MET A 387 -17.91 6.99 7.91
C MET A 387 -17.83 6.13 6.64
N GLU A 388 -17.73 6.76 5.47
CA GLU A 388 -17.53 6.07 4.19
C GLU A 388 -16.17 5.36 4.16
N VAL A 389 -15.10 6.04 4.58
CA VAL A 389 -13.75 5.44 4.71
C VAL A 389 -13.76 4.24 5.64
N LEU A 390 -14.38 4.34 6.82
CA LEU A 390 -14.48 3.22 7.75
C LEU A 390 -15.29 2.06 7.18
N ARG A 391 -16.41 2.33 6.50
CA ARG A 391 -17.23 1.30 5.83
C ARG A 391 -16.39 0.53 4.81
N SER A 392 -15.72 1.24 3.92
CA SER A 392 -14.84 0.65 2.91
C SER A 392 -13.70 -0.14 3.55
N PHE A 393 -13.07 0.41 4.58
CA PHE A 393 -12.00 -0.26 5.33
C PHE A 393 -12.45 -1.59 5.97
N PHE A 394 -13.60 -1.62 6.65
CA PHE A 394 -14.11 -2.85 7.25
C PHE A 394 -14.50 -3.89 6.20
N SER A 395 -15.10 -3.46 5.08
CA SER A 395 -15.47 -4.35 3.97
C SER A 395 -14.21 -5.00 3.37
N ILE A 396 -13.19 -4.20 3.05
CA ILE A 396 -11.92 -4.66 2.49
C ILE A 396 -11.15 -5.53 3.49
N SER A 397 -11.13 -5.17 4.77
CA SER A 397 -10.48 -5.99 5.80
C SER A 397 -11.11 -7.38 5.90
N LYS A 398 -12.43 -7.47 5.82
CA LYS A 398 -13.16 -8.76 5.77
C LYS A 398 -12.77 -9.57 4.54
N GLU A 399 -12.69 -8.94 3.39
CA GLU A 399 -12.32 -9.60 2.13
C GLU A 399 -10.86 -10.11 2.17
N ILE A 400 -9.90 -9.26 2.57
CA ILE A 400 -8.49 -9.65 2.71
C ILE A 400 -8.34 -10.85 3.65
N ILE A 401 -9.02 -10.83 4.80
CA ILE A 401 -8.95 -11.91 5.79
C ILE A 401 -9.61 -13.18 5.25
N SER A 402 -10.73 -13.09 4.51
CA SER A 402 -11.39 -14.27 3.92
C SER A 402 -10.54 -14.97 2.86
N GLN A 403 -9.72 -14.22 2.13
CA GLN A 403 -8.84 -14.74 1.08
C GLN A 403 -7.45 -15.16 1.60
N LEU A 404 -7.17 -14.97 2.89
CA LEU A 404 -5.82 -15.08 3.47
C LEU A 404 -5.19 -16.48 3.29
N ALA A 405 -6.00 -17.54 3.36
CA ALA A 405 -5.53 -18.92 3.18
C ALA A 405 -4.92 -19.19 1.80
N THR A 406 -5.40 -18.50 0.78
CA THR A 406 -4.98 -18.65 -0.62
C THR A 406 -4.08 -17.50 -1.11
N SER A 407 -3.97 -16.43 -0.32
CA SER A 407 -3.21 -15.25 -0.68
C SER A 407 -1.70 -15.47 -0.48
N GLY A 408 -0.91 -14.89 -1.40
CA GLY A 408 0.56 -14.89 -1.27
C GLY A 408 1.06 -13.90 -0.21
N VAL A 409 2.37 -13.66 -0.22
CA VAL A 409 3.05 -12.77 0.75
C VAL A 409 2.42 -11.38 0.83
N SER A 410 2.06 -10.76 -0.30
CA SER A 410 1.41 -9.44 -0.34
C SER A 410 0.07 -9.44 0.42
N GLY A 411 -0.72 -10.52 0.31
CA GLY A 411 -1.99 -10.64 1.05
C GLY A 411 -1.78 -10.72 2.54
N VAL A 412 -0.77 -11.47 3.00
CA VAL A 412 -0.39 -11.55 4.42
C VAL A 412 0.04 -10.18 4.95
N LEU A 413 0.85 -9.44 4.20
CA LEU A 413 1.28 -8.10 4.59
C LEU A 413 0.10 -7.12 4.68
N ARG A 414 -0.85 -7.16 3.73
CA ARG A 414 -2.09 -6.37 3.77
C ARG A 414 -2.94 -6.71 5.00
N ALA A 415 -3.11 -8.01 5.31
CA ALA A 415 -3.82 -8.45 6.50
C ALA A 415 -3.17 -7.94 7.79
N LYS A 416 -1.85 -8.00 7.90
CA LYS A 416 -1.11 -7.43 9.04
C LYS A 416 -1.37 -5.93 9.19
N LEU A 417 -1.38 -5.18 8.08
CA LEU A 417 -1.68 -3.75 8.11
C LEU A 417 -3.13 -3.49 8.56
N CYS A 418 -4.12 -4.24 8.05
CA CYS A 418 -5.50 -4.14 8.49
C CYS A 418 -5.63 -4.36 10.00
N LEU A 419 -5.02 -5.43 10.55
CA LEU A 419 -5.02 -5.73 11.97
C LEU A 419 -4.34 -4.61 12.78
N THR A 420 -3.28 -4.01 12.26
CA THR A 420 -2.61 -2.87 12.90
C THR A 420 -3.50 -1.64 12.94
N ILE A 421 -4.19 -1.30 11.83
CA ILE A 421 -5.16 -0.20 11.80
C ILE A 421 -6.31 -0.46 12.78
N LEU A 422 -6.85 -1.69 12.81
CA LEU A 422 -7.88 -2.09 13.77
C LEU A 422 -7.40 -1.93 15.22
N ARG A 423 -6.15 -2.29 15.51
CA ARG A 423 -5.55 -2.07 16.82
C ARG A 423 -5.50 -0.58 17.17
N CYS A 424 -5.01 0.27 16.28
CA CYS A 424 -5.00 1.72 16.49
C CYS A 424 -6.41 2.28 16.77
N LEU A 425 -7.43 1.78 16.05
CA LEU A 425 -8.83 2.18 16.24
C LEU A 425 -9.40 1.78 17.60
N VAL A 426 -9.11 0.58 18.10
CA VAL A 426 -9.66 0.11 19.39
C VAL A 426 -8.89 0.64 20.59
N GLU A 427 -7.61 0.99 20.44
CA GLU A 427 -6.80 1.63 21.48
C GLU A 427 -7.13 3.13 21.62
N ASP A 428 -7.58 3.79 20.56
CA ASP A 428 -8.01 5.17 20.64
C ASP A 428 -9.35 5.28 21.37
N ARG A 429 -9.41 6.14 22.41
CA ARG A 429 -10.58 6.25 23.27
C ARG A 429 -11.82 6.71 22.53
N VAL A 430 -11.70 7.72 21.66
CA VAL A 430 -12.84 8.31 20.96
C VAL A 430 -13.36 7.35 19.88
N ALA A 431 -12.45 6.76 19.10
CA ALA A 431 -12.79 5.76 18.10
C ALA A 431 -13.48 4.55 18.74
N SER A 432 -12.93 4.04 19.83
CA SER A 432 -13.47 2.88 20.55
C SER A 432 -14.83 3.17 21.21
N ASP A 433 -15.08 4.38 21.71
CA ASP A 433 -16.40 4.81 22.18
C ASP A 433 -17.44 4.76 21.06
N PHE A 434 -17.08 5.30 19.90
CA PHE A 434 -17.93 5.25 18.71
C PHE A 434 -18.19 3.82 18.25
N LEU A 435 -17.15 2.99 18.10
CA LEU A 435 -17.26 1.60 17.63
C LEU A 435 -18.14 0.73 18.53
N SER A 436 -18.16 0.99 19.85
CA SER A 436 -18.98 0.27 20.81
C SER A 436 -20.45 0.65 20.73
N GLN A 437 -20.78 1.88 20.34
CA GLN A 437 -22.13 2.41 20.23
C GLN A 437 -22.76 2.20 18.84
N CYS A 438 -21.92 2.04 17.78
CA CYS A 438 -22.40 1.84 16.42
C CYS A 438 -22.88 0.42 16.17
N ASN A 439 -24.13 0.30 15.75
CA ASN A 439 -24.67 -0.95 15.22
C ASN A 439 -24.30 -1.10 13.73
N SER A 440 -23.98 -2.32 13.31
CA SER A 440 -23.60 -2.64 11.93
C SER A 440 -24.69 -2.34 10.88
N ARG A 441 -25.91 -1.98 11.29
CA ARG A 441 -27.01 -1.54 10.39
C ARG A 441 -26.58 -0.39 9.48
N THR A 442 -25.88 0.59 10.01
CA THR A 442 -25.43 1.76 9.25
C THR A 442 -24.33 1.44 8.24
N PHE A 443 -23.66 0.29 8.38
CA PHE A 443 -22.53 -0.10 7.54
C PHE A 443 -22.83 -1.16 6.47
N VAL A 444 -23.91 -1.92 6.59
CA VAL A 444 -24.18 -3.08 5.70
C VAL A 444 -25.51 -2.97 4.94
N ALA A 445 -26.37 -1.99 5.26
CA ALA A 445 -27.74 -1.91 4.73
C ALA A 445 -27.85 -1.75 3.20
N ASP A 446 -26.83 -1.27 2.51
CA ASP A 446 -26.94 -0.94 1.09
C ASP A 446 -26.73 -2.12 0.12
N GLN A 447 -26.25 -3.28 0.59
CA GLN A 447 -26.06 -4.45 -0.29
C GLN A 447 -27.30 -5.36 -0.42
N VAL A 448 -28.30 -5.19 0.41
CA VAL A 448 -29.50 -6.09 0.40
C VAL A 448 -30.59 -5.60 -0.55
N SER A 449 -30.54 -4.37 -1.02
CA SER A 449 -31.61 -3.79 -1.85
C SER A 449 -31.53 -4.11 -3.35
N SER A 450 -30.47 -4.77 -3.86
CA SER A 450 -30.33 -5.04 -5.30
C SER A 450 -30.84 -6.41 -5.78
N ASN A 451 -31.18 -7.33 -4.88
CA ASN A 451 -31.74 -8.63 -5.23
C ASN A 451 -33.19 -8.73 -4.76
N GLY A 452 -34.07 -8.02 -5.44
CA GLY A 452 -35.53 -8.19 -5.28
C GLY A 452 -35.99 -9.55 -5.78
N LEU A 453 -36.07 -10.54 -4.90
CA LEU A 453 -37.01 -11.68 -5.01
C LEU A 453 -36.78 -12.60 -3.80
N THR A 454 -37.75 -12.62 -2.96
CA THR A 454 -38.22 -13.61 -1.99
C THR A 454 -38.49 -13.00 -0.60
N GLY A 455 -39.75 -12.81 -0.30
CA GLY A 455 -40.26 -12.21 0.94
C GLY A 455 -40.17 -13.13 2.16
N ILE A 456 -38.95 -13.50 2.56
CA ILE A 456 -38.66 -14.06 3.87
C ILE A 456 -37.96 -12.96 4.66
N PRO A 457 -38.48 -12.49 5.80
CA PRO A 457 -37.80 -11.57 6.66
C PRO A 457 -36.54 -12.27 7.21
N VAL A 458 -35.39 -12.04 6.58
CA VAL A 458 -34.09 -12.40 7.16
C VAL A 458 -33.95 -11.54 8.40
N VAL A 459 -34.08 -12.15 9.58
CA VAL A 459 -33.71 -11.50 10.85
C VAL A 459 -32.22 -11.22 10.82
N ILE A 460 -31.86 -10.05 10.31
CA ILE A 460 -30.48 -9.59 10.30
C ILE A 460 -30.10 -9.26 11.74
N GLN A 461 -29.37 -10.16 12.39
CA GLN A 461 -28.80 -9.94 13.71
C GLN A 461 -27.77 -8.82 13.63
N PHE A 462 -28.00 -7.77 14.41
CA PHE A 462 -27.15 -6.58 14.41
C PHE A 462 -25.90 -6.82 15.24
N LYS A 463 -24.73 -6.81 14.58
CA LYS A 463 -23.43 -6.88 15.24
C LYS A 463 -22.93 -5.45 15.51
N SER A 464 -22.36 -5.19 16.68
CA SER A 464 -21.59 -3.96 16.90
C SER A 464 -20.31 -4.01 16.08
N LEU A 465 -19.76 -2.84 15.72
CA LEU A 465 -18.46 -2.80 15.04
C LEU A 465 -17.33 -3.42 15.89
N THR A 466 -17.45 -3.30 17.20
CA THR A 466 -16.54 -3.93 18.17
C THR A 466 -16.58 -5.47 18.06
N SER A 467 -17.78 -6.04 17.95
CA SER A 467 -17.95 -7.49 17.73
C SER A 467 -17.35 -7.94 16.41
N LEU A 468 -17.48 -7.12 15.35
CA LEU A 468 -16.89 -7.40 14.04
C LEU A 468 -15.34 -7.44 14.11
N ILE A 469 -14.71 -6.54 14.86
CA ILE A 469 -13.25 -6.51 15.05
C ILE A 469 -12.78 -7.81 15.72
N VAL A 470 -13.45 -8.25 16.77
CA VAL A 470 -13.11 -9.53 17.44
C VAL A 470 -13.34 -10.71 16.52
N GLU A 471 -14.43 -10.71 15.73
CA GLU A 471 -14.72 -11.76 14.74
C GLU A 471 -13.63 -11.82 13.65
N LEU A 472 -13.17 -10.69 13.14
CA LEU A 472 -12.05 -10.64 12.19
C LEU A 472 -10.78 -11.25 12.79
N GLY A 473 -10.47 -10.93 14.04
CA GLY A 473 -9.35 -11.53 14.78
C GLY A 473 -9.52 -13.06 14.95
N ALA A 474 -10.72 -13.51 15.34
CA ALA A 474 -11.02 -14.92 15.48
C ALA A 474 -10.91 -15.69 14.16
N ASN A 475 -11.36 -15.09 13.05
CA ASN A 475 -11.25 -15.70 11.72
C ASN A 475 -9.77 -15.90 11.30
N VAL A 476 -8.89 -14.94 11.61
CA VAL A 476 -7.46 -15.12 11.38
C VAL A 476 -6.89 -16.25 12.24
N LEU A 477 -7.21 -16.30 13.54
CA LEU A 477 -6.75 -17.35 14.45
C LEU A 477 -7.22 -18.74 14.00
N ALA A 478 -8.46 -18.86 13.50
CA ALA A 478 -9.03 -20.11 12.99
C ALA A 478 -8.27 -20.66 11.74
N LEU A 479 -7.51 -19.84 11.05
CA LEU A 479 -6.72 -20.31 9.89
C LEU A 479 -5.47 -21.12 10.29
N LYS A 480 -5.03 -21.07 11.55
CA LYS A 480 -3.77 -21.71 11.97
C LYS A 480 -3.71 -23.21 11.69
N PRO A 481 -4.74 -24.00 12.00
CA PRO A 481 -4.75 -25.42 11.68
C PRO A 481 -4.69 -25.71 10.16
N VAL A 482 -5.27 -24.82 9.35
CA VAL A 482 -5.40 -24.98 7.88
C VAL A 482 -4.17 -24.46 7.13
N ALA A 483 -3.55 -23.42 7.64
CA ALA A 483 -2.43 -22.72 7.01
C ALA A 483 -1.24 -22.56 7.99
N PRO A 484 -0.58 -23.65 8.40
CA PRO A 484 0.49 -23.62 9.40
C PRO A 484 1.75 -22.86 8.95
N HIS A 485 1.87 -22.58 7.64
CA HIS A 485 2.98 -21.84 7.05
C HIS A 485 2.89 -20.33 7.29
N LEU A 486 1.70 -19.82 7.68
CA LEU A 486 1.54 -18.39 7.95
C LEU A 486 2.36 -17.95 9.16
N ASP A 487 2.86 -16.71 9.08
CA ASP A 487 3.74 -16.09 10.07
C ASP A 487 3.05 -15.95 11.44
N PRO A 488 3.70 -16.36 12.55
CA PRO A 488 3.20 -16.18 13.92
C PRO A 488 2.83 -14.73 14.28
N ASP A 489 3.53 -13.72 13.74
CA ASP A 489 3.22 -12.30 13.95
C ASP A 489 1.81 -11.92 13.47
N LEU A 490 1.32 -12.54 12.39
CA LEU A 490 -0.06 -12.32 11.93
C LEU A 490 -1.08 -12.74 12.98
N PHE A 491 -0.89 -13.92 13.59
CA PHE A 491 -1.78 -14.46 14.64
C PHE A 491 -1.67 -13.65 15.93
N TYR A 492 -0.47 -13.19 16.28
CA TYR A 492 -0.25 -12.30 17.42
C TYR A 492 -1.03 -10.98 17.25
N ARG A 493 -0.97 -10.35 16.06
CA ARG A 493 -1.73 -9.13 15.75
C ARG A 493 -3.24 -9.35 15.80
N ALA A 494 -3.70 -10.53 15.43
CA ALA A 494 -5.11 -10.89 15.55
C ALA A 494 -5.53 -11.14 17.00
N ALA A 495 -4.74 -11.91 17.75
CA ALA A 495 -5.03 -12.23 19.14
C ALA A 495 -5.07 -11.00 20.05
N ILE A 496 -4.15 -10.03 19.85
CA ILE A 496 -4.05 -8.85 20.72
C ILE A 496 -5.26 -7.91 20.65
N LEU A 497 -6.06 -7.99 19.57
CA LEU A 497 -7.30 -7.22 19.47
C LEU A 497 -8.32 -7.62 20.54
N VAL A 498 -8.36 -8.90 20.89
CA VAL A 498 -9.36 -9.46 21.83
C VAL A 498 -9.26 -8.83 23.23
N PRO A 499 -8.09 -8.87 23.92
CA PRO A 499 -7.99 -8.29 25.26
C PRO A 499 -8.11 -6.77 25.26
N ILE A 500 -7.69 -6.07 24.18
CA ILE A 500 -7.87 -4.62 24.08
C ILE A 500 -9.36 -4.27 24.04
N VAL A 501 -10.12 -4.96 23.19
CA VAL A 501 -11.58 -4.80 23.08
C VAL A 501 -12.25 -5.12 24.42
N PHE A 502 -11.94 -6.26 25.02
CA PHE A 502 -12.56 -6.69 26.28
C PHE A 502 -12.28 -5.73 27.43
N ASN A 503 -11.02 -5.26 27.57
CA ASN A 503 -10.67 -4.26 28.56
C ASN A 503 -11.42 -2.94 28.32
N SER A 504 -11.53 -2.51 27.06
CA SER A 504 -12.28 -1.31 26.67
C SER A 504 -13.77 -1.42 27.03
N LEU A 505 -14.40 -2.54 26.75
CA LEU A 505 -15.81 -2.78 27.11
C LEU A 505 -16.03 -2.84 28.62
N LYS A 506 -15.15 -3.53 29.34
CA LYS A 506 -15.18 -3.62 30.81
C LYS A 506 -15.11 -2.25 31.46
N VAL A 507 -14.15 -1.40 31.05
CA VAL A 507 -14.00 -0.03 31.59
C VAL A 507 -15.26 0.80 31.36
N ARG A 508 -16.03 0.55 30.32
CA ARG A 508 -17.24 1.28 29.94
C ARG A 508 -18.55 0.65 30.43
N GLY A 509 -18.48 -0.53 31.02
CA GLY A 509 -19.68 -1.27 31.48
C GLY A 509 -20.54 -1.79 30.34
N PHE A 510 -20.00 -1.99 29.13
CA PHE A 510 -20.71 -2.60 28.02
C PHE A 510 -20.51 -4.11 28.05
N GLN A 511 -21.61 -4.85 27.80
CA GLN A 511 -21.59 -6.30 27.67
C GLN A 511 -21.79 -6.72 26.22
N LEU A 512 -21.08 -7.78 25.81
CA LEU A 512 -21.29 -8.44 24.54
C LEU A 512 -22.39 -9.50 24.67
N SER A 513 -23.27 -9.53 23.68
CA SER A 513 -24.36 -10.49 23.60
C SER A 513 -24.01 -11.61 22.62
N SER A 514 -24.44 -12.83 22.91
CA SER A 514 -24.33 -13.99 22.00
C SER A 514 -25.07 -13.78 20.68
N SER A 515 -26.07 -12.90 20.65
CA SER A 515 -26.72 -12.49 19.40
C SER A 515 -25.85 -11.60 18.50
N SER A 516 -24.85 -10.91 19.08
CA SER A 516 -23.97 -10.00 18.34
C SER A 516 -22.65 -10.64 17.93
N MET A 517 -22.23 -11.74 18.59
CA MET A 517 -20.93 -12.36 18.38
C MET A 517 -20.96 -13.88 18.58
N ASN A 518 -20.24 -14.61 17.74
CA ASN A 518 -20.04 -16.05 17.89
C ASN A 518 -18.86 -16.34 18.85
N PHE A 519 -19.14 -16.38 20.15
CA PHE A 519 -18.13 -16.67 21.16
C PHE A 519 -17.53 -18.07 21.03
N PHE A 520 -18.32 -19.04 20.62
CA PHE A 520 -17.84 -20.41 20.41
C PHE A 520 -16.71 -20.44 19.39
N ALA A 521 -16.84 -19.74 18.24
CA ALA A 521 -15.82 -19.68 17.23
C ALA A 521 -14.53 -18.97 17.75
N LEU A 522 -14.67 -17.94 18.58
CA LEU A 522 -13.53 -17.26 19.19
C LEU A 522 -12.75 -18.20 20.14
N TRP A 523 -13.48 -18.88 21.06
CA TRP A 523 -12.84 -19.78 22.03
C TRP A 523 -12.21 -20.98 21.34
N ASP A 524 -12.87 -21.58 20.36
CA ASP A 524 -12.34 -22.69 19.56
C ASP A 524 -11.04 -22.27 18.84
N ALA A 525 -11.03 -21.08 18.22
CA ALA A 525 -9.85 -20.57 17.55
C ALA A 525 -8.67 -20.32 18.51
N LEU A 526 -8.93 -19.77 19.70
CA LEU A 526 -7.93 -19.54 20.73
C LEU A 526 -7.36 -20.85 21.28
N LEU A 527 -8.24 -21.81 21.61
CA LEU A 527 -7.85 -23.11 22.17
C LEU A 527 -7.04 -23.93 21.15
N LYS A 528 -7.45 -23.96 19.89
CA LYS A 528 -6.68 -24.59 18.81
C LYS A 528 -5.34 -23.89 18.55
N THR A 529 -5.27 -22.57 18.73
CA THR A 529 -3.99 -21.85 18.65
C THR A 529 -3.08 -22.25 19.82
N CYS A 530 -3.61 -22.40 21.05
CA CYS A 530 -2.86 -22.90 22.19
C CYS A 530 -2.38 -24.34 21.96
N GLU A 531 -3.19 -25.21 21.39
CA GLU A 531 -2.82 -26.58 21.04
C GLU A 531 -1.68 -26.62 20.05
N TRP A 532 -1.75 -25.83 18.98
CA TRP A 532 -0.65 -25.69 18.04
C TRP A 532 0.61 -25.10 18.67
N CYS A 533 0.51 -24.10 19.55
CA CYS A 533 1.64 -23.55 20.28
C CYS A 533 2.28 -24.57 21.25
N GLY A 534 1.51 -25.59 21.69
CA GLY A 534 2.01 -26.66 22.57
C GLY A 534 2.96 -27.64 21.88
N ASP A 535 2.98 -27.68 20.54
CA ASP A 535 3.91 -28.51 19.79
C ASP A 535 5.35 -28.01 20.00
N GLU A 536 6.28 -28.91 20.38
CA GLU A 536 7.65 -28.55 20.72
C GLU A 536 8.42 -27.92 19.56
N GLU A 537 8.17 -28.35 18.32
CA GLU A 537 8.78 -27.80 17.12
C GLU A 537 8.20 -26.42 16.79
N ALA A 538 6.88 -26.24 16.91
CA ALA A 538 6.24 -24.97 16.70
C ALA A 538 6.67 -23.93 17.74
N PHE A 539 6.81 -24.32 19.00
CA PHE A 539 7.20 -23.42 20.10
C PHE A 539 8.60 -22.82 19.93
N GLN A 540 9.50 -23.49 19.20
CA GLN A 540 10.85 -23.00 18.89
C GLN A 540 10.85 -21.86 17.84
N ARG A 541 9.74 -21.64 17.12
CA ARG A 541 9.65 -20.59 16.08
C ARG A 541 9.55 -19.21 16.74
N PRO A 542 10.27 -18.19 16.21
CA PRO A 542 10.18 -16.82 16.72
C PRO A 542 8.74 -16.30 16.76
N GLY A 543 8.34 -15.68 17.87
CA GLY A 543 6.99 -15.11 18.06
C GLY A 543 5.95 -16.10 18.57
N VAL A 544 6.22 -17.42 18.56
CA VAL A 544 5.25 -18.42 19.06
C VAL A 544 5.15 -18.42 20.59
N PRO A 545 6.25 -18.30 21.36
CA PRO A 545 6.16 -18.17 22.81
C PRO A 545 5.32 -16.96 23.26
N GLU A 546 5.46 -15.83 22.60
CA GLU A 546 4.69 -14.61 22.84
C GLU A 546 3.20 -14.80 22.50
N LEU A 547 2.93 -15.45 21.37
CA LEU A 547 1.56 -15.80 20.97
C LEU A 547 0.91 -16.75 21.97
N ALA A 548 1.64 -17.78 22.43
CA ALA A 548 1.17 -18.73 23.44
C ALA A 548 0.81 -18.03 24.76
N GLY A 549 1.69 -17.15 25.24
CA GLY A 549 1.45 -16.34 26.43
C GLY A 549 0.22 -15.47 26.31
N LEU A 550 0.07 -14.81 25.15
CA LEU A 550 -1.07 -13.94 24.86
C LEU A 550 -2.39 -14.71 24.79
N THR A 551 -2.45 -15.80 24.00
CA THR A 551 -3.68 -16.59 23.82
C THR A 551 -4.16 -17.23 25.12
N LEU A 552 -3.23 -17.77 25.91
CA LEU A 552 -3.53 -18.32 27.22
C LEU A 552 -3.98 -17.22 28.21
N GLY A 553 -3.32 -16.06 28.19
CA GLY A 553 -3.73 -14.90 28.98
C GLY A 553 -5.14 -14.43 28.65
N ILE A 554 -5.55 -14.48 27.37
CA ILE A 554 -6.93 -14.17 26.93
C ILE A 554 -7.93 -15.17 27.54
N ILE A 555 -7.61 -16.46 27.55
CA ILE A 555 -8.46 -17.48 28.14
C ILE A 555 -8.59 -17.25 29.64
N GLU A 556 -7.48 -17.03 30.36
CA GLU A 556 -7.45 -16.71 31.78
C GLU A 556 -8.27 -15.45 32.14
N MET A 557 -8.12 -14.40 31.35
CA MET A 557 -8.87 -13.16 31.48
C MET A 557 -10.36 -13.40 31.26
N SER A 558 -10.71 -14.18 30.23
CA SER A 558 -12.10 -14.47 29.87
C SER A 558 -12.82 -15.27 30.96
N LEU A 559 -12.13 -16.25 31.57
CA LEU A 559 -12.63 -16.99 32.73
C LEU A 559 -12.86 -16.08 33.95
N GLY A 560 -11.92 -15.16 34.21
CA GLY A 560 -11.96 -14.27 35.38
C GLY A 560 -12.86 -13.04 35.25
N SER A 561 -13.29 -12.68 34.06
CA SER A 561 -14.06 -11.45 33.79
C SER A 561 -15.58 -11.62 33.76
N ASN A 562 -16.07 -12.75 34.16
CA ASN A 562 -17.50 -13.07 34.21
C ASN A 562 -18.15 -12.52 35.51
N PRO A 563 -19.26 -11.80 35.50
CA PRO A 563 -20.20 -11.49 34.42
C PRO A 563 -20.02 -10.15 33.71
N GLU A 564 -18.85 -9.52 33.83
CA GLU A 564 -18.67 -8.12 33.40
C GLU A 564 -18.69 -7.96 31.86
N ILE A 565 -18.31 -9.00 31.09
CA ILE A 565 -18.19 -8.92 29.63
C ILE A 565 -19.37 -9.67 28.94
N TRP A 566 -19.91 -10.72 29.55
CA TRP A 566 -20.92 -11.58 28.94
C TRP A 566 -22.32 -11.27 29.43
N ALA A 567 -23.27 -11.10 28.50
CA ALA A 567 -24.66 -10.84 28.84
C ALA A 567 -25.46 -12.11 29.24
N ALA A 568 -24.92 -13.30 28.89
CA ALA A 568 -25.65 -14.56 29.11
C ALA A 568 -24.82 -15.56 29.94
N PRO A 569 -25.41 -16.18 31.00
CA PRO A 569 -24.73 -17.18 31.81
C PRO A 569 -24.35 -18.46 31.02
N ASP A 570 -25.10 -18.81 29.97
CA ASP A 570 -24.82 -19.96 29.12
C ASP A 570 -23.46 -19.88 28.42
N GLU A 571 -22.98 -18.68 28.11
CA GLU A 571 -21.67 -18.51 27.48
C GLU A 571 -20.53 -18.86 28.42
N THR A 572 -20.69 -18.62 29.71
CA THR A 572 -19.75 -19.03 30.74
C THR A 572 -19.66 -20.55 30.84
N GLU A 573 -20.83 -21.24 30.88
CA GLU A 573 -20.86 -22.69 30.93
C GLU A 573 -20.18 -23.31 29.70
N ARG A 574 -20.42 -22.72 28.51
CA ARG A 574 -19.75 -23.14 27.27
C ARG A 574 -18.27 -22.95 27.32
N LEU A 575 -17.77 -21.78 27.78
CA LEU A 575 -16.34 -21.52 27.91
C LEU A 575 -15.69 -22.51 28.87
N HIS A 576 -16.30 -22.76 30.04
CA HIS A 576 -15.80 -23.76 31.01
C HIS A 576 -15.74 -25.16 30.38
N ALA A 577 -16.78 -25.56 29.64
CA ALA A 577 -16.82 -26.87 28.99
C ALA A 577 -15.72 -26.98 27.90
N MET A 578 -15.48 -25.93 27.12
CA MET A 578 -14.43 -25.89 26.11
C MET A 578 -13.05 -25.98 26.75
N VAL A 579 -12.79 -25.25 27.83
CA VAL A 579 -11.53 -25.34 28.58
C VAL A 579 -11.33 -26.77 29.11
N MET A 580 -12.35 -27.42 29.66
CA MET A 580 -12.27 -28.80 30.12
C MET A 580 -12.04 -29.80 28.97
N ALA A 581 -12.62 -29.56 27.80
CA ALA A 581 -12.39 -30.40 26.61
C ALA A 581 -10.94 -30.26 26.06
N HIS A 582 -10.27 -29.13 26.29
CA HIS A 582 -8.90 -28.90 25.84
C HIS A 582 -7.85 -28.88 26.98
N ILE A 583 -8.24 -29.37 28.19
CA ILE A 583 -7.38 -29.23 29.37
C ILE A 583 -6.00 -29.89 29.21
N MET A 584 -5.95 -31.02 28.53
CA MET A 584 -4.69 -31.76 28.30
C MET A 584 -3.76 -30.96 27.38
N SER A 585 -4.31 -30.32 26.34
CA SER A 585 -3.54 -29.48 25.41
C SER A 585 -2.99 -28.23 26.12
N LEU A 586 -3.78 -27.60 27.00
CA LEU A 586 -3.33 -26.45 27.79
C LEU A 586 -2.22 -26.81 28.78
N GLU A 587 -2.33 -27.94 29.45
CA GLU A 587 -1.29 -28.46 30.36
C GLU A 587 0.00 -28.82 29.60
N HIS A 588 -0.14 -29.42 28.40
CA HIS A 588 0.99 -29.72 27.54
C HIS A 588 1.71 -28.44 27.10
N LEU A 589 0.97 -27.40 26.71
CA LEU A 589 1.54 -26.09 26.37
C LEU A 589 2.39 -25.53 27.53
N VAL A 590 1.87 -25.57 28.76
CA VAL A 590 2.62 -25.09 29.94
C VAL A 590 3.88 -25.92 30.19
N GLN A 591 3.81 -27.25 30.01
CA GLN A 591 4.98 -28.13 30.13
C GLN A 591 6.04 -27.82 29.06
N THR A 592 5.62 -27.60 27.81
CA THR A 592 6.51 -27.20 26.72
C THR A 592 7.16 -25.84 27.01
N ALA A 593 6.37 -24.85 27.46
CA ALA A 593 6.89 -23.54 27.86
C ALA A 593 7.89 -23.63 29.05
N ALA A 594 7.63 -24.48 30.01
CA ALA A 594 8.55 -24.68 31.16
C ALA A 594 9.88 -25.31 30.77
N LYS A 595 9.91 -26.14 29.73
CA LYS A 595 11.14 -26.73 29.17
C LYS A 595 11.95 -25.73 28.32
N SER A 596 11.31 -24.68 27.81
CA SER A 596 11.95 -23.70 26.95
C SER A 596 12.91 -22.78 27.72
N VAL A 597 13.98 -22.35 27.03
CA VAL A 597 14.94 -21.35 27.55
C VAL A 597 14.29 -20.00 27.76
N VAL A 598 13.24 -19.70 26.98
CA VAL A 598 12.42 -18.49 27.13
C VAL A 598 11.47 -18.69 28.29
N ARG A 599 11.86 -18.22 29.48
CA ARG A 599 11.01 -18.21 30.69
C ARG A 599 9.80 -17.27 30.50
N SER A 600 8.81 -17.73 29.77
CA SER A 600 7.49 -17.09 29.80
C SER A 600 6.81 -17.52 31.12
N HIS A 601 6.48 -16.56 31.98
CA HIS A 601 5.69 -16.81 33.19
C HIS A 601 4.23 -17.09 32.83
N ILE A 602 3.99 -18.24 32.19
CA ILE A 602 2.64 -18.70 31.85
C ILE A 602 2.06 -19.33 33.12
N GLN A 603 1.02 -18.71 33.67
CA GLN A 603 0.32 -19.19 34.85
C GLN A 603 -1.11 -19.56 34.49
N LEU A 604 -1.51 -20.79 34.82
CA LEU A 604 -2.90 -21.30 34.67
C LEU A 604 -3.66 -21.18 35.99
N VAL A 605 -4.02 -19.97 36.40
CA VAL A 605 -4.69 -19.78 37.70
C VAL A 605 -6.18 -20.13 37.60
N ASN A 606 -6.90 -19.57 36.61
CA ASN A 606 -8.33 -19.78 36.44
C ASN A 606 -8.61 -21.12 35.74
N VAL A 607 -7.79 -21.51 34.76
CA VAL A 607 -7.87 -22.81 34.11
C VAL A 607 -7.71 -23.94 35.12
N ALA A 608 -6.73 -23.84 36.05
CA ALA A 608 -6.53 -24.83 37.14
C ALA A 608 -7.73 -24.86 38.12
N ALA A 609 -8.31 -23.68 38.44
CA ALA A 609 -9.49 -23.63 39.30
C ALA A 609 -10.71 -24.28 38.61
N VAL A 610 -10.93 -24.04 37.32
CA VAL A 610 -11.97 -24.67 36.52
C VAL A 610 -11.74 -26.18 36.44
N LYS A 611 -10.53 -26.64 36.15
CA LYS A 611 -10.17 -28.06 36.16
C LYS A 611 -10.56 -28.70 37.48
N TYR A 612 -10.01 -28.21 38.61
CA TYR A 612 -10.27 -28.76 39.94
C TYR A 612 -11.75 -28.79 40.27
N HIS A 613 -12.54 -27.82 39.89
CA HIS A 613 -13.96 -27.73 40.16
C HIS A 613 -14.79 -28.82 39.42
N TYR A 614 -14.45 -29.10 38.16
CA TYR A 614 -15.26 -30.01 37.31
C TYR A 614 -14.67 -31.42 37.12
N GLU A 615 -13.39 -31.66 37.44
CA GLU A 615 -12.67 -32.90 37.16
C GLU A 615 -13.37 -34.14 37.71
N VAL A 616 -13.78 -34.10 38.98
CA VAL A 616 -14.46 -35.21 39.64
C VAL A 616 -15.82 -35.52 38.99
N GLN A 617 -16.57 -34.45 38.56
CA GLN A 617 -17.86 -34.60 37.95
C GLN A 617 -17.78 -35.21 36.55
N ILE A 618 -16.77 -34.82 35.78
CA ILE A 618 -16.52 -35.34 34.43
C ILE A 618 -16.01 -36.77 34.49
N ALA A 619 -15.12 -37.08 35.41
CA ALA A 619 -14.64 -38.45 35.66
C ALA A 619 -15.79 -39.37 36.02
N GLY A 620 -16.77 -38.89 36.83
CA GLY A 620 -17.99 -39.64 37.19
C GLY A 620 -18.93 -39.97 36.02
N LEU A 621 -18.71 -39.34 34.84
CA LEU A 621 -19.44 -39.70 33.58
C LEU A 621 -18.74 -40.87 32.84
N GLY A 622 -17.73 -41.51 33.43
CA GLY A 622 -16.99 -42.63 32.82
C GLY A 622 -15.99 -42.22 31.74
N VAL A 623 -15.64 -40.96 31.68
CA VAL A 623 -14.64 -40.44 30.72
C VAL A 623 -13.27 -40.89 31.11
N ARG A 624 -12.62 -41.70 30.26
CA ARG A 624 -11.20 -42.07 30.41
C ARG A 624 -10.33 -41.24 29.47
N GLY A 625 -9.60 -40.27 30.00
CA GLY A 625 -8.77 -39.34 29.21
C GLY A 625 -9.44 -37.98 28.95
N GLN A 626 -9.22 -37.42 27.76
CA GLN A 626 -9.77 -36.11 27.38
C GLN A 626 -11.30 -36.19 27.14
N ALA A 627 -12.07 -35.32 27.78
CA ALA A 627 -13.50 -35.25 27.61
C ALA A 627 -13.85 -34.64 26.24
N THR A 628 -14.91 -35.15 25.60
CA THR A 628 -15.49 -34.45 24.47
C THR A 628 -16.23 -33.17 24.94
N MET A 629 -16.46 -32.24 24.03
CA MET A 629 -17.18 -30.99 24.34
C MET A 629 -18.55 -31.26 24.97
N GLU A 630 -19.30 -32.26 24.45
CA GLU A 630 -20.62 -32.62 24.97
C GLU A 630 -20.54 -33.18 26.38
N GLN A 631 -19.59 -34.10 26.64
CA GLN A 631 -19.34 -34.66 27.96
C GLN A 631 -18.95 -33.60 28.98
N ALA A 632 -18.07 -32.68 28.57
CA ALA A 632 -17.65 -31.57 29.40
C ALA A 632 -18.85 -30.65 29.73
N LEU A 633 -19.68 -30.33 28.75
CA LEU A 633 -20.85 -29.46 28.93
C LEU A 633 -21.90 -30.13 29.90
N VAL A 634 -22.14 -31.43 29.77
CA VAL A 634 -23.00 -32.18 30.71
C VAL A 634 -22.41 -32.11 32.12
N GLY A 635 -21.11 -32.32 32.30
CA GLY A 635 -20.43 -32.24 33.59
C GLY A 635 -20.51 -30.85 34.22
N VAL A 636 -20.26 -29.81 33.41
CA VAL A 636 -20.33 -28.37 33.83
C VAL A 636 -21.76 -28.02 34.26
N ARG A 637 -22.77 -28.34 33.48
CA ARG A 637 -24.18 -28.08 33.81
C ARG A 637 -24.65 -28.83 35.04
N LYS A 638 -24.23 -30.07 35.21
CA LYS A 638 -24.57 -30.88 36.38
C LYS A 638 -23.98 -30.34 37.67
N LYS A 639 -22.73 -29.83 37.65
CA LYS A 639 -22.04 -29.26 38.81
C LYS A 639 -22.44 -27.82 39.06
N GLY A 640 -22.68 -27.06 38.01
CA GLY A 640 -22.92 -25.61 38.05
C GLY A 640 -21.68 -24.81 38.45
N ILE A 641 -21.81 -23.48 38.44
CA ILE A 641 -20.75 -22.53 38.76
C ILE A 641 -20.70 -22.13 40.24
N ALA A 642 -21.62 -22.65 41.04
CA ALA A 642 -21.67 -22.34 42.49
C ALA A 642 -20.33 -22.74 43.17
N ASN A 643 -19.79 -21.85 43.99
CA ASN A 643 -18.54 -22.02 44.73
C ASN A 643 -17.24 -21.98 43.89
N LEU A 644 -17.30 -21.74 42.58
CA LEU A 644 -16.13 -21.54 41.77
C LEU A 644 -15.61 -20.10 41.95
N LYS A 645 -14.38 -19.96 42.48
CA LYS A 645 -13.73 -18.67 42.72
C LYS A 645 -12.68 -18.46 41.62
N LEU A 646 -12.92 -17.52 40.75
CA LEU A 646 -12.00 -17.12 39.68
C LEU A 646 -11.35 -15.77 40.02
N LYS A 647 -10.10 -15.57 39.59
CA LYS A 647 -9.36 -14.33 39.80
C LYS A 647 -9.54 -13.43 38.58
N SER A 648 -9.73 -12.14 38.81
CA SER A 648 -9.65 -11.15 37.73
C SER A 648 -8.21 -11.07 37.22
N VAL A 649 -7.99 -11.38 35.96
CA VAL A 649 -6.70 -11.33 35.28
C VAL A 649 -6.78 -10.22 34.23
N HIS A 650 -5.78 -9.36 34.20
CA HIS A 650 -5.62 -8.35 33.16
C HIS A 650 -4.59 -8.85 32.14
N THR A 651 -5.01 -8.93 30.90
CA THR A 651 -4.17 -9.30 29.76
C THR A 651 -4.26 -8.21 28.73
N GLY A 652 -3.19 -7.92 28.06
CA GLY A 652 -3.13 -6.92 27.00
C GLY A 652 -1.80 -6.17 27.00
N PRO A 653 -1.55 -5.34 26.01
CA PRO A 653 -0.34 -4.54 25.98
C PRO A 653 -0.35 -3.55 27.15
N GLY A 654 0.76 -3.50 27.89
CA GLY A 654 0.95 -2.54 29.01
C GLY A 654 1.02 -1.08 28.56
N HIS A 655 1.16 -0.86 27.22
CA HIS A 655 1.28 0.46 26.62
C HIS A 655 0.43 0.52 25.34
N SER A 656 -0.03 1.73 25.00
CA SER A 656 -0.70 1.99 23.72
C SER A 656 0.23 1.70 22.55
N TYR A 657 -0.36 1.41 21.38
CA TYR A 657 0.39 1.15 20.17
C TYR A 657 1.36 2.28 19.86
N MET A 658 2.62 1.92 19.66
CA MET A 658 3.66 2.82 19.15
C MET A 658 4.32 2.13 17.95
N GLU A 659 4.54 2.91 16.88
CA GLU A 659 5.26 2.44 15.71
C GLU A 659 6.71 2.13 16.10
N GLY A 660 7.12 0.88 15.88
CA GLY A 660 8.48 0.41 16.12
C GLY A 660 9.17 -0.03 14.83
N MET A 661 10.35 -0.62 14.96
CA MET A 661 11.13 -1.11 13.81
C MET A 661 10.40 -2.22 13.03
N VAL A 662 9.61 -3.05 13.71
CA VAL A 662 8.82 -4.14 13.09
C VAL A 662 7.73 -3.56 12.20
N GLU A 663 7.02 -2.54 12.69
CA GLU A 663 5.99 -1.83 11.94
C GLU A 663 6.58 -1.08 10.75
N LEU A 664 7.71 -0.41 10.95
CA LEU A 664 8.41 0.26 9.85
C LEU A 664 8.83 -0.74 8.77
N GLY A 665 9.31 -1.92 9.16
CA GLY A 665 9.60 -3.04 8.27
C GLY A 665 8.37 -3.50 7.48
N LEU A 666 7.22 -3.65 8.15
CA LEU A 666 5.94 -3.99 7.52
C LEU A 666 5.53 -2.95 6.47
N LEU A 667 5.54 -1.66 6.84
CA LEU A 667 5.16 -0.56 5.96
C LEU A 667 6.09 -0.46 4.74
N THR A 668 7.40 -0.59 4.96
CA THR A 668 8.41 -0.55 3.89
C THR A 668 8.24 -1.73 2.92
N ASN A 669 8.00 -2.94 3.43
CA ASN A 669 7.76 -4.12 2.59
C ASN A 669 6.46 -4.01 1.79
N LEU A 670 5.40 -3.45 2.38
CA LEU A 670 4.16 -3.17 1.67
C LEU A 670 4.34 -2.14 0.56
N ALA A 671 5.02 -1.03 0.84
CA ALA A 671 5.30 -0.01 -0.17
C ALA A 671 6.17 -0.57 -1.30
N ARG A 672 7.14 -1.44 -0.99
CA ARG A 672 7.97 -2.14 -1.99
C ARG A 672 7.13 -3.10 -2.84
N SER A 673 6.28 -3.92 -2.21
CA SER A 673 5.35 -4.82 -2.92
C SER A 673 4.43 -4.02 -3.85
N LEU A 674 3.86 -2.93 -3.36
CA LEU A 674 3.01 -2.04 -4.12
C LEU A 674 3.74 -1.42 -5.33
N LEU A 675 4.98 -0.96 -5.16
CA LEU A 675 5.79 -0.45 -6.27
C LEU A 675 6.09 -1.51 -7.33
N ILE A 676 6.30 -2.77 -6.92
CA ILE A 676 6.53 -3.88 -7.84
C ILE A 676 5.25 -4.18 -8.64
N GLU A 677 4.10 -4.25 -7.97
CA GLU A 677 2.80 -4.48 -8.61
C GLU A 677 2.46 -3.33 -9.56
N HIS A 678 2.62 -2.08 -9.13
CA HIS A 678 2.41 -0.88 -9.94
C HIS A 678 3.30 -0.84 -11.20
N ARG A 679 4.57 -1.26 -11.10
CA ARG A 679 5.50 -1.32 -12.24
C ARG A 679 5.11 -2.35 -13.29
N LYS A 680 4.57 -3.50 -12.88
CA LYS A 680 4.07 -4.51 -13.81
C LYS A 680 2.93 -3.97 -14.68
N GLN A 681 2.10 -3.11 -14.12
CA GLN A 681 0.96 -2.48 -14.80
C GLN A 681 1.39 -1.29 -15.67
N SER A 682 2.51 -0.63 -15.32
CA SER A 682 3.05 0.46 -16.10
C SER A 682 3.84 -0.11 -17.28
N SER A 683 3.34 0.01 -18.50
CA SER A 683 4.04 -0.38 -19.74
C SER A 683 5.34 0.40 -19.99
N ILE A 684 5.60 1.42 -19.19
CA ILE A 684 6.84 2.21 -19.23
C ILE A 684 7.86 1.51 -18.35
N GLY A 685 8.92 1.00 -18.99
CA GLY A 685 10.01 0.26 -18.38
C GLY A 685 10.71 0.99 -17.23
N MET A 686 10.13 0.98 -16.04
CA MET A 686 10.88 1.31 -14.83
C MET A 686 11.96 0.24 -14.59
N PRO A 687 13.11 0.56 -13.99
CA PRO A 687 14.20 -0.39 -13.81
C PRO A 687 13.72 -1.64 -13.06
N LYS A 688 14.03 -2.83 -13.59
CA LYS A 688 13.94 -4.07 -12.82
C LYS A 688 14.86 -3.91 -11.61
N LEU A 689 14.29 -3.80 -10.43
CA LEU A 689 15.02 -3.99 -9.18
C LEU A 689 15.32 -5.49 -9.09
N GLU A 690 16.54 -5.89 -9.37
CA GLU A 690 17.05 -7.20 -8.94
C GLU A 690 17.13 -7.13 -7.42
N LEU A 691 16.14 -7.68 -6.77
CA LEU A 691 16.10 -7.89 -5.34
C LEU A 691 16.93 -9.15 -5.06
N GLU A 692 18.21 -8.97 -4.75
CA GLU A 692 18.94 -9.99 -4.00
C GLU A 692 18.27 -10.10 -2.62
N ALA A 693 17.75 -11.29 -2.35
CA ALA A 693 17.25 -11.67 -1.04
C ALA A 693 18.46 -11.70 -0.08
N THR A 694 18.56 -10.72 0.80
CA THR A 694 19.37 -10.79 2.03
C THR A 694 18.45 -10.79 3.23
#